data_314168339bbbbf3ee5f54d52cfcf9d30
#
_entry.id   314168339bbbbf3ee5f54d52cfcf9d30
#
_cell.length_a   1.000
_cell.length_b   1.000
_cell.length_c   1.000
_cell.angle_alpha   90.00
_cell.angle_beta   90.00
_cell.angle_gamma   90.00
#
_symmetry.space_group_name_H-M   'P 1'
#
loop_
_entity.id
_entity.type
_entity.pdbx_description
1 polymer ?
#
loop_
_entity_poly.entity_id
_entity_poly.type
_entity_poly.pdbx_seq_one_letter_code
_entity_poly.pdbx_strand_id
1 'polypeptide(L)'
;MASEHHPFRGIFTSLSKPGGGGEYGKFYSLPALNDPRIDRLPYCITVLLESAIRNCDNFQITEDDVGRIIDWGTTSADQVEVEIPFKPARVLLQDFTGVPALVDLAAMRDAMNELGSDPDAINPLVPVDLVIDHSVHADLARSENALKANMDLEFRRNKERFAFLKWGSTAFHNMLIIPAGSGIVHQVNLEYLGRVVFNSGGLVYPDSVVGTDSHTTMIDALGIAGWGVGGIEAEATMLGQPMSMLLPRVVGFKMSGKLRDGVTATDLVLTVTQMLRNHGVVGKFVEFYGPGMATLPLADRATIANMSPEYGATMGFFPVDHVTLQYLKLTGRSDDTIAMIKAYFYWAYLHANRMFVDYNEPQEHRAYSSYLELDLSGVEPCVSGPKRPHDRVPLKDMKADWHACLDNRVQFKGFSVPKREQGKVVKFTFHGQPAELKHGSIVIAAITSCTNTSNPSVMLGAGLVAKKACELGLEVKPWIKTSLAPGSGVVTKYLQKSGLQKYLNQLGFYTVGYGCTTCIGNSGELDASVASAISDNDIVAAAVLSGNRNFEGRIHPLTRANYLASPPLVVTYALAGTVDIDFDKEPIGPGKDGKSVYFKDIWPSNEEIAEVVESNVLPDMFKNTYEAITDGNPFWNELSVPSSNLYPWNPDSTYIHQPPFFKGMNLDPSHPCGVKDAYCLLNLGDGITTDQISPPGSIHKESPAARYLMEHGVDPKEFNSYGSRRGNDEVMARGTFANMRIINKLLNGEVGPKTIHIPSREKLYVYDAAMRYKSAGQDTIILAGAEYGTGSSRDWAAKGPMLLGVKAVISKSFETIHRSNLVGMGIIPLCFKCGEDAETLGLDGHEHYTISLPQKISDIRPGQDVTVTSNTGKSFTCMLRFDTRGLCPVELAYFDHGGILQYVIRNLIKQKNTK
;
A
#
# COMPACT_ATOMS: atom_id res chain seq x y z
N MET A 1 -24.66 -3.29 -22.67
CA MET A 1 -25.40 -4.53 -23.00
C MET A 1 -24.43 -5.43 -23.77
N ALA A 2 -24.47 -6.76 -23.55
CA ALA A 2 -23.62 -7.66 -24.30
C ALA A 2 -23.84 -7.48 -25.80
N SER A 3 -22.76 -7.32 -26.56
CA SER A 3 -22.83 -7.22 -28.02
C SER A 3 -23.47 -8.48 -28.62
N GLU A 4 -24.07 -8.36 -29.80
CA GLU A 4 -24.64 -9.54 -30.47
C GLU A 4 -23.63 -10.65 -30.74
N HIS A 5 -22.35 -10.32 -30.72
CA HIS A 5 -21.21 -11.19 -31.02
C HIS A 5 -20.42 -11.64 -29.79
N HIS A 6 -20.93 -11.43 -28.56
CA HIS A 6 -20.21 -11.83 -27.34
C HIS A 6 -20.11 -13.36 -27.22
N PRO A 7 -18.89 -13.94 -27.05
CA PRO A 7 -18.70 -15.41 -27.07
C PRO A 7 -19.55 -16.15 -26.05
N PHE A 8 -19.74 -15.56 -24.86
CA PHE A 8 -20.51 -16.15 -23.75
C PHE A 8 -21.95 -15.66 -23.69
N ARG A 9 -22.55 -15.20 -24.79
CA ARG A 9 -23.96 -14.74 -24.81
C ARG A 9 -24.95 -15.81 -24.33
N GLY A 10 -24.66 -17.08 -24.52
CA GLY A 10 -25.51 -18.18 -24.13
C GLY A 10 -25.79 -18.30 -22.62
N ILE A 11 -24.90 -17.76 -21.79
CA ILE A 11 -25.05 -17.74 -20.33
C ILE A 11 -25.47 -16.37 -19.77
N PHE A 12 -25.76 -15.41 -20.64
CA PHE A 12 -26.20 -14.07 -20.26
C PHE A 12 -27.72 -14.08 -19.95
N THR A 13 -28.06 -13.86 -18.68
CA THR A 13 -29.44 -14.05 -18.17
C THR A 13 -29.84 -12.94 -17.23
N SER A 14 -31.16 -12.87 -16.89
CA SER A 14 -31.70 -11.85 -15.98
C SER A 14 -31.57 -12.25 -14.52
N LEU A 15 -31.23 -11.29 -13.66
CA LEU A 15 -31.25 -11.41 -12.22
C LEU A 15 -32.58 -10.89 -11.69
N SER A 16 -33.48 -11.80 -11.34
CA SER A 16 -34.84 -11.49 -10.87
C SER A 16 -34.83 -10.92 -9.45
N LYS A 17 -35.76 -9.98 -9.18
CA LYS A 17 -36.01 -9.50 -7.81
C LYS A 17 -36.79 -10.57 -7.02
N PRO A 18 -36.51 -10.75 -5.73
CA PRO A 18 -37.30 -11.61 -4.86
C PRO A 18 -38.79 -11.20 -4.88
N GLY A 19 -39.68 -12.18 -4.92
CA GLY A 19 -41.16 -11.95 -4.91
C GLY A 19 -41.77 -11.51 -6.24
N GLY A 20 -41.05 -11.58 -7.37
CA GLY A 20 -41.62 -11.33 -8.71
C GLY A 20 -41.73 -9.85 -9.10
N GLY A 21 -41.06 -8.94 -8.40
CA GLY A 21 -41.12 -7.48 -8.61
C GLY A 21 -40.25 -6.95 -9.78
N GLY A 22 -40.00 -7.78 -10.83
CA GLY A 22 -39.11 -7.41 -11.95
C GLY A 22 -37.69 -7.95 -11.83
N GLU A 23 -36.73 -7.30 -12.50
CA GLU A 23 -35.32 -7.70 -12.49
C GLU A 23 -34.43 -6.58 -11.97
N TYR A 24 -33.26 -6.94 -11.38
CA TYR A 24 -32.22 -6.01 -11.07
C TYR A 24 -31.40 -5.62 -12.31
N GLY A 25 -31.24 -6.56 -13.24
CA GLY A 25 -30.46 -6.43 -14.46
C GLY A 25 -30.08 -7.79 -15.00
N LYS A 26 -29.07 -7.83 -15.88
CA LYS A 26 -28.57 -9.06 -16.49
C LYS A 26 -27.15 -9.35 -16.04
N PHE A 27 -26.76 -10.62 -16.01
CA PHE A 27 -25.45 -11.08 -15.60
C PHE A 27 -25.03 -12.35 -16.36
N TYR A 28 -23.76 -12.68 -16.31
CA TYR A 28 -23.22 -13.93 -16.84
C TYR A 28 -23.31 -15.01 -15.76
N SER A 29 -24.11 -16.03 -15.99
CA SER A 29 -24.35 -17.12 -15.04
C SER A 29 -23.28 -18.20 -15.17
N LEU A 30 -22.33 -18.27 -14.24
CA LEU A 30 -21.26 -19.28 -14.24
C LEU A 30 -21.82 -20.72 -14.17
N PRO A 31 -22.86 -21.02 -13.37
CA PRO A 31 -23.46 -22.35 -13.37
C PRO A 31 -24.05 -22.78 -14.75
N ALA A 32 -24.46 -21.83 -15.58
CA ALA A 32 -24.98 -22.12 -16.90
C ALA A 32 -23.90 -22.62 -17.90
N LEU A 33 -22.61 -22.53 -17.55
CA LEU A 33 -21.53 -23.17 -18.29
C LEU A 33 -21.59 -24.71 -18.17
N ASN A 34 -22.28 -25.25 -17.15
CA ASN A 34 -22.38 -26.68 -16.85
C ASN A 34 -21.03 -27.40 -16.74
N ASP A 35 -20.01 -26.70 -16.21
CA ASP A 35 -18.67 -27.24 -16.03
C ASP A 35 -18.38 -27.50 -14.53
N PRO A 36 -18.25 -28.77 -14.10
CA PRO A 36 -18.06 -29.12 -12.69
C PRO A 36 -16.72 -28.64 -12.11
N ARG A 37 -15.74 -28.26 -12.96
CA ARG A 37 -14.47 -27.69 -12.49
C ARG A 37 -14.67 -26.37 -11.76
N ILE A 38 -15.67 -25.58 -12.16
CA ILE A 38 -16.00 -24.27 -11.58
C ILE A 38 -16.40 -24.39 -10.11
N ASP A 39 -17.14 -25.44 -9.73
CA ASP A 39 -17.59 -25.67 -8.36
C ASP A 39 -16.43 -25.90 -7.37
N ARG A 40 -15.26 -26.26 -7.89
CA ARG A 40 -14.06 -26.52 -7.11
C ARG A 40 -13.09 -25.32 -7.05
N LEU A 41 -13.33 -24.27 -7.82
CA LEU A 41 -12.49 -23.07 -7.81
C LEU A 41 -12.61 -22.35 -6.47
N PRO A 42 -11.51 -21.79 -5.93
CA PRO A 42 -11.57 -20.79 -4.86
C PRO A 42 -12.49 -19.63 -5.24
N TYR A 43 -13.15 -19.00 -4.26
CA TYR A 43 -14.03 -17.85 -4.52
C TYR A 43 -13.32 -16.70 -5.21
N CYS A 44 -12.07 -16.41 -4.79
CA CYS A 44 -11.25 -15.37 -5.40
C CYS A 44 -10.95 -15.65 -6.89
N ILE A 45 -10.74 -16.92 -7.28
CA ILE A 45 -10.55 -17.32 -8.69
C ILE A 45 -11.87 -17.23 -9.47
N THR A 46 -13.00 -17.51 -8.82
CA THR A 46 -14.32 -17.37 -9.44
C THR A 46 -14.62 -15.91 -9.82
N VAL A 47 -14.16 -14.93 -9.02
CA VAL A 47 -14.26 -13.50 -9.38
C VAL A 47 -13.41 -13.18 -10.63
N LEU A 48 -12.20 -13.73 -10.74
CA LEU A 48 -11.37 -13.56 -11.94
C LEU A 48 -12.04 -14.19 -13.17
N LEU A 49 -12.63 -15.37 -13.03
CA LEU A 49 -13.36 -16.06 -14.09
C LEU A 49 -14.54 -15.22 -14.60
N GLU A 50 -15.34 -14.65 -13.68
CA GLU A 50 -16.46 -13.78 -14.06
C GLU A 50 -15.97 -12.56 -14.85
N SER A 51 -14.91 -11.91 -14.35
CA SER A 51 -14.32 -10.76 -15.05
C SER A 51 -13.82 -11.13 -16.45
N ALA A 52 -13.16 -12.27 -16.61
CA ALA A 52 -12.67 -12.75 -17.91
C ALA A 52 -13.84 -13.02 -18.88
N ILE A 53 -14.87 -13.71 -18.43
CA ILE A 53 -16.07 -14.00 -19.23
C ILE A 53 -16.75 -12.70 -19.67
N ARG A 54 -17.02 -11.80 -18.73
CA ARG A 54 -17.71 -10.53 -18.97
C ARG A 54 -16.98 -9.62 -19.96
N ASN A 55 -15.66 -9.64 -19.94
CA ASN A 55 -14.81 -8.81 -20.79
C ASN A 55 -14.23 -9.55 -21.99
N CYS A 56 -14.68 -10.80 -22.27
CA CYS A 56 -14.18 -11.57 -23.40
C CYS A 56 -14.61 -10.93 -24.72
N ASP A 57 -13.62 -10.52 -25.50
CA ASP A 57 -13.82 -9.90 -26.83
C ASP A 57 -13.03 -10.64 -27.93
N ASN A 58 -12.37 -11.76 -27.59
CA ASN A 58 -11.49 -12.54 -28.45
C ASN A 58 -10.32 -11.71 -29.07
N PHE A 59 -10.02 -10.55 -28.44
CA PHE A 59 -8.89 -9.70 -28.82
C PHE A 59 -7.97 -9.40 -27.63
N GLN A 60 -8.49 -8.73 -26.58
CA GLN A 60 -7.74 -8.45 -25.35
C GLN A 60 -7.91 -9.58 -24.33
N ILE A 61 -9.08 -10.18 -24.27
CA ILE A 61 -9.40 -11.34 -23.44
C ILE A 61 -10.06 -12.37 -24.31
N THR A 62 -9.49 -13.57 -24.37
CA THR A 62 -9.92 -14.63 -25.30
C THR A 62 -10.67 -15.75 -24.56
N GLU A 63 -11.37 -16.58 -25.31
CA GLU A 63 -11.97 -17.82 -24.79
C GLU A 63 -10.93 -18.78 -24.21
N ASP A 64 -9.70 -18.78 -24.75
CA ASP A 64 -8.59 -19.57 -24.22
C ASP A 64 -8.18 -19.06 -22.81
N ASP A 65 -8.19 -17.75 -22.56
CA ASP A 65 -7.90 -17.20 -21.23
C ASP A 65 -8.94 -17.64 -20.22
N VAL A 66 -10.22 -17.64 -20.61
CA VAL A 66 -11.31 -18.17 -19.78
C VAL A 66 -11.09 -19.65 -19.50
N GLY A 67 -10.73 -20.45 -20.51
CA GLY A 67 -10.39 -21.88 -20.38
C GLY A 67 -9.27 -22.12 -19.36
N ARG A 68 -8.21 -21.32 -19.42
CA ARG A 68 -7.07 -21.40 -18.48
C ARG A 68 -7.49 -21.16 -17.03
N ILE A 69 -8.40 -20.21 -16.79
CA ILE A 69 -8.92 -19.93 -15.43
C ILE A 69 -9.78 -21.10 -14.94
N ILE A 70 -10.62 -21.68 -15.81
CA ILE A 70 -11.42 -22.86 -15.47
C ILE A 70 -10.52 -24.06 -15.11
N ASP A 71 -9.39 -24.21 -15.81
CA ASP A 71 -8.41 -25.26 -15.60
C ASP A 71 -7.53 -25.08 -14.35
N TRP A 72 -7.72 -24.01 -13.58
CA TRP A 72 -6.90 -23.68 -12.41
C TRP A 72 -6.66 -24.86 -11.47
N GLY A 73 -7.71 -25.66 -11.17
CA GLY A 73 -7.64 -26.79 -10.22
C GLY A 73 -7.04 -28.07 -10.81
N THR A 74 -6.84 -28.15 -12.13
CA THR A 74 -6.29 -29.32 -12.83
C THR A 74 -4.81 -29.16 -13.16
N THR A 75 -4.31 -27.92 -13.07
CA THR A 75 -2.91 -27.61 -13.34
C THR A 75 -2.04 -28.06 -12.16
N SER A 76 -1.16 -29.02 -12.38
CA SER A 76 -0.28 -29.53 -11.31
C SER A 76 0.70 -28.47 -10.83
N ALA A 77 1.14 -28.59 -9.57
CA ALA A 77 2.04 -27.62 -8.91
C ALA A 77 3.36 -27.34 -9.65
N ASP A 78 3.74 -28.21 -10.57
CA ASP A 78 4.98 -28.15 -11.36
C ASP A 78 4.79 -27.63 -12.78
N GLN A 79 3.55 -27.25 -13.17
CA GLN A 79 3.28 -26.73 -14.51
C GLN A 79 3.47 -25.21 -14.57
N VAL A 80 3.93 -24.78 -15.74
CA VAL A 80 4.25 -23.43 -16.19
C VAL A 80 3.32 -22.36 -15.60
N GLU A 81 3.89 -21.33 -15.03
CA GLU A 81 3.16 -20.10 -14.65
C GLU A 81 2.33 -19.60 -15.83
N VAL A 82 1.01 -19.58 -15.67
CA VAL A 82 0.04 -19.19 -16.71
C VAL A 82 -0.31 -17.72 -16.51
N GLU A 83 -0.13 -16.93 -17.54
CA GLU A 83 -0.53 -15.53 -17.55
C GLU A 83 -1.98 -15.37 -18.00
N ILE A 84 -2.71 -14.48 -17.35
CA ILE A 84 -4.09 -14.13 -17.70
C ILE A 84 -4.26 -12.60 -17.73
N PRO A 85 -5.09 -12.08 -18.65
CA PRO A 85 -5.50 -10.68 -18.62
C PRO A 85 -6.64 -10.48 -17.61
N PHE A 86 -6.57 -9.39 -16.83
CA PHE A 86 -7.60 -9.04 -15.86
C PHE A 86 -8.05 -7.57 -16.01
N LYS A 87 -9.35 -7.34 -16.03
CA LYS A 87 -9.96 -6.01 -16.01
C LYS A 87 -10.75 -5.82 -14.71
N PRO A 88 -10.30 -4.99 -13.77
CA PRO A 88 -11.05 -4.68 -12.56
C PRO A 88 -12.30 -3.86 -12.86
N ALA A 89 -13.26 -3.90 -11.94
CA ALA A 89 -14.50 -3.11 -12.04
C ALA A 89 -14.26 -1.62 -11.78
N ARG A 90 -13.23 -1.27 -11.01
CA ARG A 90 -12.85 0.13 -10.69
C ARG A 90 -11.39 0.25 -10.26
N VAL A 91 -10.92 1.49 -10.17
CA VAL A 91 -9.58 1.84 -9.68
C VAL A 91 -9.70 2.72 -8.45
N LEU A 92 -8.84 2.51 -7.46
CA LEU A 92 -8.76 3.27 -6.22
C LEU A 92 -7.39 3.94 -6.09
N LEU A 93 -7.38 5.23 -5.83
CA LEU A 93 -6.16 6.02 -5.69
C LEU A 93 -6.11 6.67 -4.30
N GLN A 94 -4.93 6.78 -3.74
CA GLN A 94 -4.62 7.72 -2.66
C GLN A 94 -3.81 8.89 -3.24
N ASP A 95 -3.73 10.01 -2.52
CA ASP A 95 -3.23 11.26 -3.12
C ASP A 95 -1.73 11.26 -3.45
N PHE A 96 -0.87 10.57 -2.69
CA PHE A 96 0.57 10.57 -2.99
C PHE A 96 0.93 9.76 -4.24
N THR A 97 0.08 8.85 -4.67
CA THR A 97 0.23 8.10 -5.92
C THR A 97 -0.79 8.52 -6.98
N GLY A 98 -1.93 9.05 -6.56
CA GLY A 98 -2.95 9.59 -7.47
C GLY A 98 -2.57 10.91 -8.12
N VAL A 99 -1.86 11.79 -7.42
CA VAL A 99 -1.37 13.05 -8.02
C VAL A 99 -0.45 12.78 -9.20
N PRO A 100 0.62 11.96 -9.11
CA PRO A 100 1.45 11.67 -10.28
C PRO A 100 0.67 10.96 -11.41
N ALA A 101 -0.26 10.06 -11.08
CA ALA A 101 -1.11 9.43 -12.09
C ALA A 101 -1.96 10.49 -12.83
N LEU A 102 -2.55 11.42 -12.11
CA LEU A 102 -3.33 12.49 -12.73
C LEU A 102 -2.47 13.48 -13.53
N VAL A 103 -1.22 13.73 -13.09
CA VAL A 103 -0.22 14.51 -13.84
C VAL A 103 0.10 13.84 -15.17
N ASP A 104 0.27 12.52 -15.16
CA ASP A 104 0.52 11.76 -16.38
C ASP A 104 -0.69 11.81 -17.33
N LEU A 105 -1.91 11.61 -16.82
CA LEU A 105 -3.13 11.73 -17.63
C LEU A 105 -3.28 13.14 -18.24
N ALA A 106 -2.95 14.19 -17.48
CA ALA A 106 -2.95 15.57 -18.00
C ALA A 106 -1.90 15.76 -19.10
N ALA A 107 -0.68 15.26 -18.89
CA ALA A 107 0.38 15.32 -19.89
C ALA A 107 0.08 14.44 -21.13
N MET A 108 -0.63 13.33 -20.97
CA MET A 108 -1.14 12.52 -22.09
C MET A 108 -2.15 13.29 -22.95
N ARG A 109 -3.01 14.12 -22.33
CA ARG A 109 -3.91 15.02 -23.08
C ARG A 109 -3.14 16.02 -23.92
N ASP A 110 -2.07 16.61 -23.36
CA ASP A 110 -1.20 17.50 -24.12
C ASP A 110 -0.54 16.77 -25.31
N ALA A 111 -0.02 15.56 -25.07
CA ALA A 111 0.57 14.75 -26.14
C ALA A 111 -0.46 14.39 -27.24
N MET A 112 -1.69 14.04 -26.86
CA MET A 112 -2.78 13.81 -27.81
C MET A 112 -3.06 15.05 -28.65
N ASN A 113 -3.11 16.21 -28.00
CA ASN A 113 -3.31 17.50 -28.69
C ASN A 113 -2.15 17.86 -29.65
N GLU A 114 -0.91 17.65 -29.21
CA GLU A 114 0.30 17.85 -30.03
C GLU A 114 0.34 16.91 -31.24
N LEU A 115 -0.14 15.69 -31.12
CA LEU A 115 -0.26 14.71 -32.20
C LEU A 115 -1.52 14.92 -33.08
N GLY A 116 -2.26 16.03 -32.87
CA GLY A 116 -3.43 16.38 -33.66
C GLY A 116 -4.66 15.49 -33.40
N SER A 117 -4.72 14.85 -32.25
CA SER A 117 -5.83 13.99 -31.84
C SER A 117 -6.64 14.64 -30.71
N ASP A 118 -7.76 14.03 -30.34
CA ASP A 118 -8.69 14.55 -29.34
C ASP A 118 -8.18 14.27 -27.91
N PRO A 119 -7.86 15.30 -27.12
CA PRO A 119 -7.43 15.13 -25.73
C PRO A 119 -8.45 14.44 -24.85
N ASP A 120 -9.75 14.59 -25.10
CA ASP A 120 -10.83 14.02 -24.30
C ASP A 120 -10.93 12.49 -24.44
N ALA A 121 -10.22 11.90 -25.39
CA ALA A 121 -10.03 10.46 -25.46
C ALA A 121 -9.22 9.91 -24.26
N ILE A 122 -8.41 10.76 -23.61
CA ILE A 122 -7.75 10.41 -22.34
C ILE A 122 -8.73 10.69 -21.20
N ASN A 123 -9.50 9.66 -20.85
CA ASN A 123 -10.49 9.72 -19.77
C ASN A 123 -10.68 8.32 -19.16
N PRO A 124 -10.90 8.18 -17.86
CA PRO A 124 -11.15 6.88 -17.25
C PRO A 124 -12.37 6.16 -17.83
N LEU A 125 -12.18 4.92 -18.29
CA LEU A 125 -13.21 4.05 -18.83
C LEU A 125 -13.90 3.21 -17.76
N VAL A 126 -13.29 3.11 -16.58
CA VAL A 126 -13.84 2.51 -15.37
C VAL A 126 -13.96 3.56 -14.27
N PRO A 127 -14.83 3.39 -13.26
CA PRO A 127 -14.89 4.31 -12.13
C PRO A 127 -13.54 4.41 -11.42
N VAL A 128 -13.11 5.63 -11.13
CA VAL A 128 -11.89 5.94 -10.38
C VAL A 128 -12.27 6.73 -9.15
N ASP A 129 -11.91 6.21 -7.99
CA ASP A 129 -12.13 6.87 -6.71
C ASP A 129 -10.75 7.28 -6.15
N LEU A 130 -10.53 8.58 -5.87
CA LEU A 130 -9.32 9.09 -5.26
C LEU A 130 -9.63 9.71 -3.90
N VAL A 131 -8.90 9.29 -2.86
CA VAL A 131 -9.04 9.85 -1.51
C VAL A 131 -7.76 10.58 -1.12
N ILE A 132 -7.90 11.81 -0.65
CA ILE A 132 -6.79 12.62 -0.14
C ILE A 132 -6.61 12.30 1.34
N ASP A 133 -5.56 11.53 1.69
CA ASP A 133 -5.41 10.96 3.01
C ASP A 133 -3.97 10.81 3.52
N HIS A 134 -2.96 11.11 2.70
CA HIS A 134 -1.55 10.91 3.03
C HIS A 134 -0.77 12.19 3.33
N SER A 135 -1.41 13.37 3.24
CA SER A 135 -0.75 14.66 3.35
C SER A 135 -0.75 15.27 4.75
N VAL A 136 -1.55 14.76 5.67
CA VAL A 136 -1.64 15.27 7.04
C VAL A 136 -0.45 14.83 7.89
N HIS A 137 0.14 15.79 8.60
CA HIS A 137 1.23 15.56 9.56
C HIS A 137 0.76 15.83 10.98
N ALA A 138 1.22 15.03 11.94
CA ALA A 138 1.01 15.28 13.36
C ALA A 138 2.04 16.31 13.88
N ASP A 139 2.06 17.52 13.30
CA ASP A 139 2.97 18.59 13.72
C ASP A 139 2.65 19.01 15.17
N LEU A 140 1.39 19.28 15.45
CA LEU A 140 0.90 19.52 16.80
C LEU A 140 0.20 18.28 17.34
N ALA A 141 0.55 17.87 18.56
CA ALA A 141 -0.03 16.76 19.28
C ALA A 141 -0.32 17.15 20.74
N ARG A 142 -1.03 16.32 21.51
CA ARG A 142 -1.37 16.53 22.94
C ARG A 142 -2.10 17.84 23.21
N SER A 143 -2.92 18.33 22.29
CA SER A 143 -3.61 19.61 22.39
C SER A 143 -4.99 19.53 21.76
N GLU A 144 -5.97 20.23 22.35
CA GLU A 144 -7.32 20.35 21.78
C GLU A 144 -7.33 21.02 20.40
N ASN A 145 -6.36 21.88 20.15
CA ASN A 145 -6.23 22.57 18.86
C ASN A 145 -5.49 21.76 17.80
N ALA A 146 -4.99 20.55 18.12
CA ALA A 146 -4.14 19.77 17.23
C ALA A 146 -4.81 19.50 15.88
N LEU A 147 -6.04 19.02 15.87
CA LEU A 147 -6.77 18.74 14.65
C LEU A 147 -6.85 19.95 13.72
N LYS A 148 -7.33 21.09 14.24
CA LYS A 148 -7.48 22.32 13.46
C LYS A 148 -6.14 22.83 12.94
N ALA A 149 -5.14 22.91 13.82
CA ALA A 149 -3.82 23.42 13.44
C ALA A 149 -3.13 22.54 12.38
N ASN A 150 -3.22 21.24 12.52
CA ASN A 150 -2.63 20.31 11.53
C ASN A 150 -3.37 20.37 10.20
N MET A 151 -4.69 20.50 10.18
CA MET A 151 -5.47 20.69 8.95
C MET A 151 -5.13 22.02 8.26
N ASP A 152 -5.02 23.12 9.01
CA ASP A 152 -4.60 24.43 8.47
C ASP A 152 -3.20 24.32 7.82
N LEU A 153 -2.27 23.61 8.46
CA LEU A 153 -0.93 23.36 7.95
C LEU A 153 -0.97 22.47 6.70
N GLU A 154 -1.77 21.42 6.71
CA GLU A 154 -1.95 20.50 5.56
C GLU A 154 -2.42 21.26 4.33
N PHE A 155 -3.50 22.03 4.44
CA PHE A 155 -4.03 22.82 3.33
C PHE A 155 -3.06 23.90 2.86
N ARG A 156 -2.40 24.61 3.78
CA ARG A 156 -1.40 25.63 3.42
C ARG A 156 -0.25 25.03 2.62
N ARG A 157 0.31 23.90 3.08
CA ARG A 157 1.45 23.24 2.44
C ARG A 157 1.10 22.58 1.09
N ASN A 158 -0.15 22.14 0.93
CA ASN A 158 -0.57 21.34 -0.22
C ASN A 158 -1.60 22.06 -1.11
N LYS A 159 -1.80 23.37 -0.94
CA LYS A 159 -2.83 24.15 -1.64
C LYS A 159 -2.80 23.94 -3.15
N GLU A 160 -1.61 23.99 -3.74
CA GLU A 160 -1.42 23.82 -5.19
C GLU A 160 -1.77 22.40 -5.65
N ARG A 161 -1.34 21.40 -4.90
CA ARG A 161 -1.63 20.00 -5.16
C ARG A 161 -3.13 19.70 -5.03
N PHE A 162 -3.79 20.29 -4.04
CA PHE A 162 -5.23 20.13 -3.86
C PHE A 162 -6.04 20.87 -4.94
N ALA A 163 -5.57 22.02 -5.38
CA ALA A 163 -6.17 22.73 -6.53
C ALA A 163 -6.07 21.89 -7.81
N PHE A 164 -4.91 21.24 -8.04
CA PHE A 164 -4.72 20.32 -9.16
C PHE A 164 -5.68 19.13 -9.11
N LEU A 165 -5.82 18.49 -7.95
CA LEU A 165 -6.78 17.40 -7.76
C LEU A 165 -8.22 17.86 -7.97
N LYS A 166 -8.57 19.03 -7.45
CA LYS A 166 -9.90 19.62 -7.67
C LYS A 166 -10.17 19.94 -9.16
N TRP A 167 -9.15 20.41 -9.90
CA TRP A 167 -9.24 20.52 -11.34
C TRP A 167 -9.52 19.15 -11.97
N GLY A 168 -8.79 18.12 -11.58
CA GLY A 168 -8.95 16.77 -12.10
C GLY A 168 -10.37 16.23 -11.93
N SER A 169 -11.04 16.54 -10.80
CA SER A 169 -12.44 16.13 -10.56
C SER A 169 -13.44 16.77 -11.51
N THR A 170 -13.08 17.88 -12.14
CA THR A 170 -13.92 18.58 -13.14
C THR A 170 -13.52 18.28 -14.58
N ALA A 171 -12.23 18.04 -14.83
CA ALA A 171 -11.68 17.80 -16.16
C ALA A 171 -11.86 16.36 -16.65
N PHE A 172 -11.87 15.38 -15.74
CA PHE A 172 -12.03 13.97 -16.05
C PHE A 172 -13.42 13.47 -15.64
N HIS A 173 -14.11 12.83 -16.55
CA HIS A 173 -15.33 12.10 -16.25
C HIS A 173 -15.00 10.76 -15.55
N ASN A 174 -15.96 10.22 -14.83
CA ASN A 174 -15.81 8.94 -14.14
C ASN A 174 -14.72 8.90 -13.06
N MET A 175 -14.36 10.08 -12.54
CA MET A 175 -13.37 10.27 -11.49
C MET A 175 -13.98 11.00 -10.29
N LEU A 176 -14.03 10.32 -9.14
CA LEU A 176 -14.47 10.89 -7.87
C LEU A 176 -13.24 11.24 -7.04
N ILE A 177 -13.15 12.50 -6.58
CA ILE A 177 -12.08 12.92 -5.67
C ILE A 177 -12.68 13.31 -4.33
N ILE A 178 -12.26 12.63 -3.28
CA ILE A 178 -12.68 12.83 -1.90
C ILE A 178 -11.66 13.74 -1.21
N PRO A 179 -12.10 14.89 -0.68
CA PRO A 179 -11.23 15.90 -0.08
C PRO A 179 -10.46 15.44 1.15
N ALA A 180 -9.34 16.12 1.44
CA ALA A 180 -8.55 15.93 2.66
C ALA A 180 -9.40 16.11 3.92
N GLY A 181 -9.09 15.32 4.96
CA GLY A 181 -9.84 15.33 6.22
C GLY A 181 -11.05 14.38 6.25
N SER A 182 -11.34 13.66 5.16
CA SER A 182 -12.46 12.71 5.09
C SER A 182 -12.15 11.34 5.71
N GLY A 183 -10.89 10.92 5.73
CA GLY A 183 -10.44 9.66 6.28
C GLY A 183 -9.37 8.98 5.44
N ILE A 184 -8.95 7.79 5.87
CA ILE A 184 -7.98 6.93 5.16
C ILE A 184 -8.67 6.19 4.01
N VAL A 185 -8.01 6.10 2.85
CA VAL A 185 -8.58 5.54 1.61
C VAL A 185 -9.20 4.16 1.78
N HIS A 186 -8.54 3.24 2.48
CA HIS A 186 -9.05 1.88 2.62
C HIS A 186 -10.20 1.76 3.62
N GLN A 187 -10.30 2.60 4.65
CA GLN A 187 -11.48 2.65 5.53
C GLN A 187 -12.68 3.31 4.83
N VAL A 188 -12.46 4.40 4.11
CA VAL A 188 -13.49 5.02 3.27
C VAL A 188 -13.98 4.05 2.20
N ASN A 189 -13.06 3.27 1.59
CA ASN A 189 -13.41 2.23 0.65
C ASN A 189 -14.28 1.14 1.28
N LEU A 190 -13.90 0.64 2.44
CA LEU A 190 -14.64 -0.39 3.18
C LEU A 190 -16.04 0.09 3.59
N GLU A 191 -16.12 1.28 4.18
CA GLU A 191 -17.35 1.82 4.76
C GLU A 191 -18.30 2.41 3.71
N TYR A 192 -17.79 2.89 2.57
CA TYR A 192 -18.59 3.68 1.61
C TYR A 192 -18.39 3.30 0.14
N LEU A 193 -17.15 3.30 -0.40
CA LEU A 193 -16.92 3.16 -1.85
C LEU A 193 -17.12 1.73 -2.37
N GLY A 194 -16.84 0.71 -1.55
CA GLY A 194 -17.00 -0.70 -1.91
C GLY A 194 -18.46 -1.05 -2.20
N ARG A 195 -18.73 -1.55 -3.40
CA ARG A 195 -20.11 -1.81 -3.88
C ARG A 195 -20.53 -3.26 -3.70
N VAL A 196 -19.57 -4.19 -3.60
CA VAL A 196 -19.72 -5.64 -3.54
C VAL A 196 -20.31 -6.21 -4.84
N VAL A 197 -21.38 -5.61 -5.35
CA VAL A 197 -21.98 -5.90 -6.67
C VAL A 197 -22.26 -4.59 -7.38
N PHE A 198 -21.79 -4.49 -8.60
CA PHE A 198 -22.13 -3.42 -9.53
C PHE A 198 -23.44 -3.70 -10.24
N ASN A 199 -24.19 -2.62 -10.50
CA ASN A 199 -25.23 -2.58 -11.50
C ASN A 199 -24.97 -1.36 -12.39
N SER A 200 -24.32 -1.57 -13.52
CA SER A 200 -23.97 -0.52 -14.45
C SER A 200 -24.75 -0.67 -15.75
N GLY A 201 -25.70 0.25 -15.99
CA GLY A 201 -26.53 0.20 -17.19
C GLY A 201 -27.36 -1.09 -17.32
N GLY A 202 -27.74 -1.73 -16.22
CA GLY A 202 -28.45 -3.00 -16.20
C GLY A 202 -27.55 -4.24 -16.33
N LEU A 203 -26.24 -4.08 -16.34
CA LEU A 203 -25.29 -5.19 -16.22
C LEU A 203 -24.87 -5.35 -14.75
N VAL A 204 -25.10 -6.54 -14.21
CA VAL A 204 -24.82 -6.89 -12.81
C VAL A 204 -23.59 -7.79 -12.73
N TYR A 205 -22.59 -7.43 -11.92
CA TYR A 205 -21.33 -8.16 -11.77
C TYR A 205 -20.66 -7.86 -10.43
N PRO A 206 -19.73 -8.74 -9.96
CA PRO A 206 -19.06 -8.50 -8.68
C PRO A 206 -18.11 -7.31 -8.78
N ASP A 207 -17.98 -6.56 -7.68
CA ASP A 207 -16.98 -5.53 -7.54
C ASP A 207 -15.58 -6.17 -7.47
N SER A 208 -14.64 -5.51 -8.11
CA SER A 208 -13.21 -5.80 -8.03
C SER A 208 -12.43 -4.52 -8.19
N VAL A 209 -11.34 -4.36 -7.47
CA VAL A 209 -10.61 -3.10 -7.43
C VAL A 209 -9.10 -3.31 -7.46
N VAL A 210 -8.42 -2.51 -8.27
CA VAL A 210 -6.98 -2.33 -8.13
C VAL A 210 -6.71 -0.93 -7.60
N GLY A 211 -5.75 -0.82 -6.69
CA GLY A 211 -5.46 0.46 -6.05
C GLY A 211 -3.98 0.77 -6.00
N THR A 212 -3.66 2.06 -5.98
CA THR A 212 -2.28 2.52 -5.84
C THR A 212 -1.79 2.50 -4.40
N ASP A 213 -2.64 2.13 -3.45
CA ASP A 213 -2.26 1.83 -2.07
C ASP A 213 -2.12 0.32 -1.86
N SER A 214 -1.04 -0.11 -1.21
CA SER A 214 -0.82 -1.53 -0.92
C SER A 214 -1.90 -2.14 -0.03
N HIS A 215 -2.56 -1.34 0.82
CA HIS A 215 -3.62 -1.78 1.72
C HIS A 215 -5.03 -1.71 1.09
N THR A 216 -5.13 -1.54 -0.23
CA THR A 216 -6.36 -1.76 -1.00
C THR A 216 -6.98 -3.13 -0.68
N THR A 217 -6.14 -4.09 -0.31
CA THR A 217 -6.52 -5.43 0.14
C THR A 217 -7.47 -5.46 1.34
N MET A 218 -7.62 -4.38 2.11
CA MET A 218 -8.60 -4.32 3.20
C MET A 218 -10.03 -4.59 2.74
N ILE A 219 -10.33 -4.27 1.48
CA ILE A 219 -11.65 -4.47 0.87
C ILE A 219 -12.00 -5.95 0.67
N ASP A 220 -11.00 -6.83 0.67
CA ASP A 220 -11.20 -8.28 0.49
C ASP A 220 -12.08 -8.87 1.60
N ALA A 221 -12.16 -8.20 2.75
CA ALA A 221 -13.06 -8.56 3.84
C ALA A 221 -14.55 -8.51 3.45
N LEU A 222 -14.91 -7.69 2.46
CA LEU A 222 -16.27 -7.60 1.91
C LEU A 222 -16.56 -8.61 0.79
N GLY A 223 -15.60 -9.48 0.46
CA GLY A 223 -15.70 -10.36 -0.70
C GLY A 223 -15.50 -9.63 -2.05
N ILE A 224 -14.83 -8.50 -2.01
CA ILE A 224 -14.39 -7.75 -3.19
C ILE A 224 -12.94 -8.10 -3.45
N ALA A 225 -12.62 -8.64 -4.62
CA ALA A 225 -11.23 -8.92 -4.98
C ALA A 225 -10.47 -7.62 -5.21
N GLY A 226 -9.53 -7.31 -4.32
CA GLY A 226 -8.80 -6.04 -4.34
C GLY A 226 -7.34 -6.18 -3.97
N TRP A 227 -6.43 -5.52 -4.71
CA TRP A 227 -5.00 -5.50 -4.39
C TRP A 227 -4.30 -4.24 -4.87
N GLY A 228 -3.09 -4.04 -4.33
CA GLY A 228 -2.22 -2.94 -4.71
C GLY A 228 -1.52 -3.17 -6.03
N VAL A 229 -1.46 -2.13 -6.87
CA VAL A 229 -0.76 -2.10 -8.15
C VAL A 229 0.14 -0.87 -8.24
N GLY A 230 1.02 -0.84 -9.24
CA GLY A 230 1.81 0.35 -9.56
C GLY A 230 0.94 1.47 -10.17
N GLY A 231 1.37 2.73 -9.99
CA GLY A 231 0.67 3.89 -10.57
C GLY A 231 0.49 3.76 -12.07
N ILE A 232 1.52 3.35 -12.79
CA ILE A 232 1.51 3.18 -14.25
C ILE A 232 0.53 2.10 -14.70
N GLU A 233 0.44 0.99 -13.96
CA GLU A 233 -0.55 -0.06 -14.24
C GLU A 233 -1.98 0.41 -13.98
N ALA A 234 -2.17 1.18 -12.89
CA ALA A 234 -3.47 1.80 -12.60
C ALA A 234 -3.90 2.76 -13.72
N GLU A 235 -2.98 3.60 -14.22
CA GLU A 235 -3.22 4.52 -15.33
C GLU A 235 -3.62 3.79 -16.62
N ALA A 236 -2.90 2.73 -16.99
CA ALA A 236 -3.23 1.91 -18.15
C ALA A 236 -4.61 1.23 -17.99
N THR A 237 -4.90 0.74 -16.79
CA THR A 237 -6.19 0.10 -16.46
C THR A 237 -7.34 1.11 -16.53
N MET A 238 -7.16 2.33 -16.02
CA MET A 238 -8.15 3.40 -16.19
C MET A 238 -8.48 3.65 -17.66
N LEU A 239 -7.49 3.51 -18.53
CA LEU A 239 -7.63 3.70 -19.99
C LEU A 239 -8.04 2.42 -20.74
N GLY A 240 -8.57 1.41 -20.01
CA GLY A 240 -9.20 0.21 -20.57
C GLY A 240 -8.24 -0.89 -20.98
N GLN A 241 -6.96 -0.78 -20.66
CA GLN A 241 -6.02 -1.88 -20.89
C GLN A 241 -6.23 -2.96 -19.82
N PRO A 242 -6.24 -4.25 -20.17
CA PRO A 242 -6.19 -5.31 -19.19
C PRO A 242 -4.83 -5.32 -18.51
N MET A 243 -4.83 -5.62 -17.23
CA MET A 243 -3.59 -5.95 -16.52
C MET A 243 -3.17 -7.37 -16.88
N SER A 244 -1.89 -7.58 -17.10
CA SER A 244 -1.35 -8.93 -17.17
C SER A 244 -0.95 -9.42 -15.79
N MET A 245 -1.42 -10.61 -15.41
CA MET A 245 -1.05 -11.21 -14.13
C MET A 245 -0.87 -12.71 -14.28
N LEU A 246 0.04 -13.28 -13.49
CA LEU A 246 0.12 -14.71 -13.35
C LEU A 246 -1.13 -15.24 -12.65
N LEU A 247 -1.71 -16.31 -13.18
CA LEU A 247 -2.85 -16.98 -12.54
C LEU A 247 -2.41 -17.44 -11.14
N PRO A 248 -2.94 -16.84 -10.05
CA PRO A 248 -2.33 -16.96 -8.74
C PRO A 248 -2.59 -18.34 -8.13
N ARG A 249 -1.61 -18.85 -7.42
CA ARG A 249 -1.84 -19.96 -6.48
C ARG A 249 -2.65 -19.44 -5.29
N VAL A 250 -3.55 -20.26 -4.76
CA VAL A 250 -4.38 -19.89 -3.62
C VAL A 250 -4.06 -20.76 -2.41
N VAL A 251 -3.74 -20.12 -1.30
CA VAL A 251 -3.55 -20.78 -0.01
C VAL A 251 -4.87 -20.73 0.75
N GLY A 252 -5.44 -21.88 1.06
CA GLY A 252 -6.62 -21.97 1.92
C GLY A 252 -6.21 -21.87 3.40
N PHE A 253 -6.74 -20.85 4.10
CA PHE A 253 -6.48 -20.64 5.53
C PHE A 253 -7.73 -20.93 6.34
N LYS A 254 -7.77 -22.09 6.98
CA LYS A 254 -8.92 -22.55 7.76
C LYS A 254 -8.87 -21.96 9.16
N MET A 255 -9.97 -21.35 9.58
CA MET A 255 -10.17 -20.84 10.95
C MET A 255 -11.22 -21.65 11.68
N SER A 256 -10.92 -22.03 12.92
CA SER A 256 -11.81 -22.76 13.84
C SER A 256 -11.84 -22.10 15.21
N GLY A 257 -12.82 -22.46 16.04
CA GLY A 257 -12.96 -21.91 17.39
C GLY A 257 -13.34 -20.43 17.43
N LYS A 258 -13.05 -19.76 18.52
CA LYS A 258 -13.26 -18.32 18.75
C LYS A 258 -12.12 -17.73 19.58
N LEU A 259 -11.91 -16.42 19.49
CA LEU A 259 -10.92 -15.70 20.28
C LEU A 259 -11.27 -15.78 21.78
N ARG A 260 -10.24 -15.90 22.62
CA ARG A 260 -10.37 -15.88 24.08
C ARG A 260 -10.53 -14.45 24.61
N ASP A 261 -10.98 -14.35 25.85
CA ASP A 261 -11.03 -13.06 26.55
C ASP A 261 -9.64 -12.43 26.65
N GLY A 262 -9.60 -11.11 26.50
CA GLY A 262 -8.36 -10.34 26.52
C GLY A 262 -7.55 -10.35 25.23
N VAL A 263 -7.97 -11.09 24.21
CA VAL A 263 -7.33 -11.14 22.87
C VAL A 263 -8.08 -10.24 21.91
N THR A 264 -7.35 -9.46 21.13
CA THR A 264 -7.90 -8.50 20.17
C THR A 264 -7.73 -8.98 18.71
N ALA A 265 -8.47 -8.36 17.80
CA ALA A 265 -8.28 -8.55 16.35
C ALA A 265 -6.83 -8.27 15.90
N THR A 266 -6.14 -7.36 16.58
CA THR A 266 -4.74 -7.04 16.28
C THR A 266 -3.83 -8.22 16.63
N ASP A 267 -4.05 -8.89 17.76
CA ASP A 267 -3.29 -10.08 18.13
C ASP A 267 -3.48 -11.19 17.10
N LEU A 268 -4.71 -11.35 16.63
CA LEU A 268 -5.06 -12.30 15.57
C LEU A 268 -4.31 -11.97 14.27
N VAL A 269 -4.37 -10.73 13.79
CA VAL A 269 -3.73 -10.38 12.52
C VAL A 269 -2.21 -10.50 12.58
N LEU A 270 -1.58 -10.17 13.72
CA LEU A 270 -0.14 -10.33 13.90
C LEU A 270 0.26 -11.82 13.93
N THR A 271 -0.60 -12.67 14.49
CA THR A 271 -0.42 -14.14 14.48
C THR A 271 -0.53 -14.69 13.05
N VAL A 272 -1.59 -14.32 12.34
CA VAL A 272 -1.81 -14.71 10.93
C VAL A 272 -0.66 -14.23 10.04
N THR A 273 -0.19 -13.00 10.26
CA THR A 273 0.94 -12.40 9.52
C THR A 273 2.22 -13.23 9.68
N GLN A 274 2.55 -13.63 10.90
CA GLN A 274 3.70 -14.47 11.17
C GLN A 274 3.55 -15.86 10.52
N MET A 275 2.40 -16.50 10.66
CA MET A 275 2.13 -17.83 10.09
C MET A 275 2.24 -17.83 8.56
N LEU A 276 1.59 -16.90 7.90
CA LEU A 276 1.59 -16.78 6.43
C LEU A 276 2.97 -16.40 5.89
N ARG A 277 3.68 -15.50 6.58
CA ARG A 277 5.06 -15.15 6.19
C ARG A 277 5.99 -16.35 6.26
N ASN A 278 5.87 -17.17 7.32
CA ASN A 278 6.64 -18.40 7.48
C ASN A 278 6.27 -19.47 6.44
N HIS A 279 4.99 -19.54 6.03
CA HIS A 279 4.52 -20.46 4.99
C HIS A 279 5.01 -20.08 3.58
N GLY A 280 5.32 -18.79 3.36
CA GLY A 280 5.79 -18.32 2.07
C GLY A 280 4.65 -18.09 1.06
N VAL A 281 3.87 -17.05 1.27
CA VAL A 281 2.71 -16.69 0.43
C VAL A 281 2.98 -15.55 -0.57
N VAL A 282 4.24 -15.19 -0.77
CA VAL A 282 4.60 -14.10 -1.69
C VAL A 282 4.07 -14.38 -3.10
N GLY A 283 3.32 -13.42 -3.66
CA GLY A 283 2.70 -13.53 -4.97
C GLY A 283 1.52 -14.48 -5.07
N LYS A 284 1.06 -15.03 -3.93
CA LYS A 284 -0.12 -15.90 -3.87
C LYS A 284 -1.33 -15.13 -3.36
N PHE A 285 -2.52 -15.70 -3.58
CA PHE A 285 -3.73 -15.32 -2.89
C PHE A 285 -3.89 -16.17 -1.63
N VAL A 286 -4.49 -15.59 -0.59
CA VAL A 286 -4.93 -16.32 0.59
C VAL A 286 -6.44 -16.22 0.67
N GLU A 287 -7.14 -17.34 0.80
CA GLU A 287 -8.58 -17.38 1.00
C GLU A 287 -8.91 -17.95 2.37
N PHE A 288 -9.62 -17.17 3.17
CA PHE A 288 -9.98 -17.54 4.53
C PHE A 288 -11.31 -18.28 4.54
N TYR A 289 -11.39 -19.39 5.26
CA TYR A 289 -12.58 -20.22 5.35
C TYR A 289 -12.67 -20.96 6.69
N GLY A 290 -13.74 -21.71 6.90
CA GLY A 290 -13.93 -22.54 8.06
C GLY A 290 -14.91 -21.95 9.10
N PRO A 291 -15.34 -22.75 10.10
CA PRO A 291 -16.40 -22.37 11.04
C PRO A 291 -16.05 -21.20 11.94
N GLY A 292 -14.77 -20.96 12.23
CA GLY A 292 -14.31 -19.81 13.00
C GLY A 292 -14.66 -18.47 12.36
N MET A 293 -14.85 -18.44 11.04
CA MET A 293 -15.25 -17.25 10.30
C MET A 293 -16.58 -16.67 10.77
N ALA A 294 -17.54 -17.51 11.15
CA ALA A 294 -18.84 -17.08 11.64
C ALA A 294 -18.76 -16.30 12.96
N THR A 295 -17.66 -16.45 13.70
CA THR A 295 -17.42 -15.78 15.00
C THR A 295 -16.68 -14.44 14.86
N LEU A 296 -16.10 -14.15 13.68
CA LEU A 296 -15.35 -12.95 13.44
C LEU A 296 -16.23 -11.86 12.82
N PRO A 297 -16.42 -10.71 13.48
CA PRO A 297 -17.02 -9.53 12.88
C PRO A 297 -16.28 -9.11 11.60
N LEU A 298 -16.94 -8.41 10.70
CA LEU A 298 -16.29 -7.95 9.47
C LEU A 298 -15.08 -7.06 9.72
N ALA A 299 -15.12 -6.25 10.76
CA ALA A 299 -14.00 -5.39 11.14
C ALA A 299 -12.73 -6.19 11.49
N ASP A 300 -12.86 -7.36 12.12
CA ASP A 300 -11.73 -8.25 12.39
C ASP A 300 -11.15 -8.83 11.09
N ARG A 301 -12.03 -9.25 10.16
CA ARG A 301 -11.63 -9.73 8.83
C ARG A 301 -10.92 -8.63 8.04
N ALA A 302 -11.43 -7.39 8.13
CA ALA A 302 -10.83 -6.23 7.49
C ALA A 302 -9.41 -5.95 8.03
N THR A 303 -9.20 -6.12 9.33
CA THR A 303 -7.89 -6.01 9.95
C THR A 303 -6.91 -7.05 9.38
N ILE A 304 -7.35 -8.29 9.16
CA ILE A 304 -6.53 -9.35 8.56
C ILE A 304 -6.25 -9.06 7.08
N ALA A 305 -7.27 -8.73 6.31
CA ALA A 305 -7.15 -8.42 4.88
C ALA A 305 -6.24 -7.21 4.62
N ASN A 306 -6.28 -6.20 5.51
CA ASN A 306 -5.43 -5.02 5.44
C ASN A 306 -3.94 -5.38 5.42
N MET A 307 -3.50 -6.34 6.23
CA MET A 307 -2.09 -6.71 6.36
C MET A 307 -1.62 -7.76 5.32
N SER A 308 -2.35 -7.96 4.23
CA SER A 308 -1.90 -8.85 3.13
C SER A 308 -0.50 -8.52 2.62
N PRO A 309 -0.13 -7.27 2.38
CA PRO A 309 1.23 -6.92 1.98
C PRO A 309 2.29 -7.30 3.03
N GLU A 310 1.97 -7.20 4.31
CA GLU A 310 2.91 -7.48 5.40
C GLU A 310 3.17 -8.98 5.54
N TYR A 311 2.18 -9.84 5.33
CA TYR A 311 2.44 -11.27 5.27
C TYR A 311 2.91 -11.74 3.88
N GLY A 312 2.86 -10.88 2.86
CA GLY A 312 3.44 -11.10 1.54
C GLY A 312 2.47 -11.62 0.48
N ALA A 313 1.18 -11.77 0.80
CA ALA A 313 0.17 -12.17 -0.17
C ALA A 313 -0.27 -11.00 -1.07
N THR A 314 -0.69 -11.31 -2.29
CA THR A 314 -1.30 -10.31 -3.17
C THR A 314 -2.66 -9.87 -2.64
N MET A 315 -3.45 -10.81 -2.07
CA MET A 315 -4.70 -10.48 -1.38
C MET A 315 -5.04 -11.52 -0.30
N GLY A 316 -5.89 -11.10 0.66
CA GLY A 316 -6.41 -11.95 1.73
C GLY A 316 -7.93 -11.95 1.72
N PHE A 317 -8.51 -12.87 0.98
CA PHE A 317 -9.92 -12.85 0.57
C PHE A 317 -10.83 -13.55 1.57
N PHE A 318 -11.96 -12.90 1.85
CA PHE A 318 -13.05 -13.41 2.66
C PHE A 318 -14.30 -13.47 1.80
N PRO A 319 -14.86 -14.65 1.55
CA PRO A 319 -16.06 -14.76 0.74
C PRO A 319 -17.27 -14.05 1.37
N VAL A 320 -18.21 -13.61 0.52
CA VAL A 320 -19.43 -12.95 0.97
C VAL A 320 -20.31 -13.92 1.78
N ASP A 321 -20.76 -13.47 2.95
CA ASP A 321 -21.60 -14.23 3.85
C ASP A 321 -22.61 -13.33 4.60
N HIS A 322 -23.31 -13.88 5.58
CA HIS A 322 -24.26 -13.12 6.37
C HIS A 322 -23.63 -11.98 7.20
N VAL A 323 -22.35 -12.14 7.65
CA VAL A 323 -21.62 -11.08 8.37
C VAL A 323 -21.34 -9.90 7.44
N THR A 324 -21.01 -10.18 6.18
CA THR A 324 -20.86 -9.14 5.14
C THR A 324 -22.18 -8.36 4.97
N LEU A 325 -23.33 -9.04 4.85
CA LEU A 325 -24.62 -8.37 4.69
C LEU A 325 -25.00 -7.52 5.91
N GLN A 326 -24.71 -8.00 7.12
CA GLN A 326 -24.93 -7.23 8.36
C GLN A 326 -24.07 -5.96 8.40
N TYR A 327 -22.83 -6.04 8.00
CA TYR A 327 -21.94 -4.89 7.93
C TYR A 327 -22.38 -3.86 6.88
N LEU A 328 -22.85 -4.32 5.71
CA LEU A 328 -23.40 -3.43 4.68
C LEU A 328 -24.63 -2.68 5.19
N LYS A 329 -25.46 -3.33 6.00
CA LYS A 329 -26.60 -2.68 6.65
C LYS A 329 -26.15 -1.66 7.71
N LEU A 330 -25.17 -2.01 8.55
CA LEU A 330 -24.59 -1.11 9.53
C LEU A 330 -24.00 0.15 8.88
N THR A 331 -23.32 -0.01 7.75
CA THR A 331 -22.66 1.09 7.03
C THR A 331 -23.61 1.86 6.09
N GLY A 332 -24.91 1.60 6.16
CA GLY A 332 -25.96 2.42 5.53
C GLY A 332 -26.27 2.09 4.07
N ARG A 333 -25.83 0.91 3.55
CA ARG A 333 -26.30 0.44 2.23
C ARG A 333 -27.79 0.14 2.28
N SER A 334 -28.51 0.51 1.22
CA SER A 334 -29.97 0.35 1.17
C SER A 334 -30.40 -1.12 1.19
N ASP A 335 -31.58 -1.39 1.72
CA ASP A 335 -32.15 -2.74 1.74
C ASP A 335 -32.30 -3.32 0.31
N ASP A 336 -32.59 -2.48 -0.72
CA ASP A 336 -32.66 -2.93 -2.12
C ASP A 336 -31.27 -3.33 -2.65
N THR A 337 -30.22 -2.56 -2.31
CA THR A 337 -28.82 -2.92 -2.62
C THR A 337 -28.42 -4.22 -1.96
N ILE A 338 -28.72 -4.39 -0.67
CA ILE A 338 -28.42 -5.63 0.07
C ILE A 338 -29.19 -6.82 -0.52
N ALA A 339 -30.46 -6.62 -0.90
CA ALA A 339 -31.25 -7.65 -1.56
C ALA A 339 -30.71 -8.02 -2.94
N MET A 340 -30.21 -7.05 -3.72
CA MET A 340 -29.51 -7.30 -4.98
C MET A 340 -28.22 -8.10 -4.78
N ILE A 341 -27.38 -7.70 -3.82
CA ILE A 341 -26.15 -8.42 -3.47
C ILE A 341 -26.48 -9.85 -3.05
N LYS A 342 -27.47 -10.01 -2.17
CA LYS A 342 -27.95 -11.31 -1.75
C LYS A 342 -28.47 -12.12 -2.94
N ALA A 343 -29.24 -11.52 -3.86
CA ALA A 343 -29.70 -12.18 -5.06
C ALA A 343 -28.55 -12.62 -5.96
N TYR A 344 -27.54 -11.77 -6.15
CA TYR A 344 -26.37 -12.08 -7.00
C TYR A 344 -25.51 -13.22 -6.43
N PHE A 345 -25.27 -13.26 -5.13
CA PHE A 345 -24.39 -14.25 -4.49
C PHE A 345 -25.14 -15.45 -3.90
N TYR A 346 -26.34 -15.27 -3.32
CA TYR A 346 -27.07 -16.27 -2.54
C TYR A 346 -28.16 -17.00 -3.32
N TRP A 347 -28.88 -16.35 -4.25
CA TRP A 347 -29.73 -17.06 -5.20
C TRP A 347 -28.95 -17.97 -6.13
N ALA A 348 -27.70 -17.77 -6.13
CA ALA A 348 -26.67 -18.71 -6.47
C ALA A 348 -26.86 -20.10 -5.92
N TYR A 349 -27.47 -20.27 -4.79
CA TYR A 349 -27.70 -21.58 -4.24
C TYR A 349 -28.54 -22.47 -5.15
N LEU A 350 -29.38 -21.87 -5.96
CA LEU A 350 -30.17 -22.60 -6.94
C LEU A 350 -29.79 -22.25 -8.39
N HIS A 351 -29.38 -21.02 -8.72
CA HIS A 351 -29.23 -20.65 -10.15
C HIS A 351 -28.27 -19.50 -10.48
N ALA A 352 -27.63 -18.80 -9.54
CA ALA A 352 -26.67 -17.75 -9.82
C ALA A 352 -25.20 -18.19 -9.56
N ASN A 353 -24.25 -17.34 -9.16
CA ASN A 353 -22.82 -17.67 -9.26
C ASN A 353 -22.20 -18.44 -8.08
N ARG A 354 -22.97 -19.00 -7.16
CA ARG A 354 -22.54 -19.85 -6.02
C ARG A 354 -21.35 -19.27 -5.23
N MET A 355 -21.32 -17.96 -5.04
CA MET A 355 -20.22 -17.26 -4.36
C MET A 355 -20.57 -16.83 -2.92
N PHE A 356 -21.71 -17.27 -2.36
CA PHE A 356 -22.10 -17.01 -0.98
C PHE A 356 -21.73 -18.18 -0.08
N VAL A 357 -21.18 -17.88 1.12
CA VAL A 357 -20.83 -18.91 2.10
C VAL A 357 -21.94 -19.08 3.13
N ASP A 358 -22.44 -20.30 3.27
CA ASP A 358 -23.28 -20.76 4.38
C ASP A 358 -22.47 -21.73 5.25
N TYR A 359 -22.16 -21.35 6.49
CA TYR A 359 -21.40 -22.18 7.43
C TYR A 359 -22.16 -23.39 7.98
N ASN A 360 -23.46 -23.51 7.67
CA ASN A 360 -24.25 -24.72 7.99
C ASN A 360 -23.98 -25.85 6.99
N GLU A 361 -23.32 -25.56 5.87
CA GLU A 361 -22.96 -26.54 4.86
C GLU A 361 -21.48 -26.91 4.89
N PRO A 362 -21.11 -28.12 4.47
CA PRO A 362 -19.70 -28.51 4.40
C PRO A 362 -18.90 -27.64 3.44
N GLN A 363 -17.84 -27.00 3.94
CA GLN A 363 -16.97 -26.09 3.16
C GLN A 363 -15.87 -26.84 2.36
N GLU A 364 -15.88 -28.18 2.37
CA GLU A 364 -14.74 -29.01 1.94
C GLU A 364 -14.63 -29.26 0.42
N HIS A 365 -15.40 -28.56 -0.41
CA HIS A 365 -15.45 -28.85 -1.84
C HIS A 365 -14.48 -28.04 -2.70
N ARG A 366 -13.89 -26.96 -2.18
CA ARG A 366 -12.98 -26.10 -2.96
C ARG A 366 -11.53 -26.58 -2.87
N ALA A 367 -10.85 -26.47 -3.97
CA ALA A 367 -9.43 -26.85 -4.05
C ALA A 367 -8.55 -25.63 -3.75
N TYR A 368 -7.47 -25.86 -3.01
CA TYR A 368 -6.44 -24.86 -2.76
C TYR A 368 -5.06 -25.44 -3.11
N SER A 369 -4.11 -24.59 -3.44
CA SER A 369 -2.74 -25.01 -3.76
C SER A 369 -1.97 -25.50 -2.54
N SER A 370 -2.30 -24.99 -1.36
CA SER A 370 -1.81 -25.43 -0.05
C SER A 370 -2.77 -24.99 1.05
N TYR A 371 -2.59 -25.53 2.25
CA TYR A 371 -3.52 -25.35 3.36
C TYR A 371 -2.78 -24.94 4.62
N LEU A 372 -3.40 -24.05 5.40
CA LEU A 372 -3.05 -23.71 6.77
C LEU A 372 -4.29 -23.77 7.65
N GLU A 373 -4.10 -24.00 8.94
CA GLU A 373 -5.18 -24.02 9.93
C GLU A 373 -4.77 -23.27 11.19
N LEU A 374 -5.71 -22.51 11.75
CA LEU A 374 -5.58 -21.79 13.02
C LEU A 374 -6.82 -22.01 13.88
N ASP A 375 -6.62 -22.54 15.09
CA ASP A 375 -7.61 -22.47 16.16
C ASP A 375 -7.51 -21.09 16.81
N LEU A 376 -8.55 -20.27 16.69
CA LEU A 376 -8.62 -18.92 17.23
C LEU A 376 -8.41 -18.89 18.76
N SER A 377 -8.77 -19.98 19.47
CA SER A 377 -8.53 -20.08 20.90
C SER A 377 -7.03 -20.15 21.27
N GLY A 378 -6.16 -20.47 20.34
CA GLY A 378 -4.72 -20.49 20.51
C GLY A 378 -4.02 -19.13 20.37
N VAL A 379 -4.73 -18.08 19.97
CA VAL A 379 -4.14 -16.74 19.81
C VAL A 379 -3.88 -16.12 21.19
N GLU A 380 -2.70 -15.51 21.34
CA GLU A 380 -2.26 -14.85 22.57
C GLU A 380 -2.02 -13.35 22.33
N PRO A 381 -2.22 -12.48 23.35
CA PRO A 381 -1.85 -11.07 23.28
C PRO A 381 -0.39 -10.89 22.86
N CYS A 382 -0.14 -10.02 21.90
CA CYS A 382 1.19 -9.87 21.32
C CYS A 382 1.45 -8.48 20.75
N VAL A 383 2.70 -8.23 20.42
CA VAL A 383 3.17 -7.10 19.63
C VAL A 383 4.02 -7.62 18.48
N SER A 384 4.34 -6.79 17.49
CA SER A 384 5.32 -7.13 16.45
C SER A 384 6.39 -6.06 16.34
N GLY A 385 7.65 -6.46 16.39
CA GLY A 385 8.80 -5.57 16.28
C GLY A 385 10.10 -6.22 16.70
N PRO A 386 11.17 -5.41 16.81
CA PRO A 386 11.21 -3.93 16.75
C PRO A 386 11.32 -3.30 15.36
N LYS A 387 11.39 -4.09 14.27
CA LYS A 387 11.71 -3.55 12.93
C LYS A 387 10.86 -4.10 11.80
N ARG A 388 10.08 -5.18 12.01
CA ARG A 388 9.29 -5.84 10.96
C ARG A 388 7.91 -6.26 11.46
N PRO A 389 6.87 -6.21 10.61
CA PRO A 389 5.49 -6.54 11.02
C PRO A 389 5.27 -8.01 11.38
N HIS A 390 6.09 -8.91 10.87
CA HIS A 390 5.99 -10.35 11.10
C HIS A 390 6.88 -10.86 12.24
N ASP A 391 7.64 -9.99 12.88
CA ASP A 391 8.43 -10.33 14.09
C ASP A 391 7.54 -10.29 15.34
N ARG A 392 6.55 -11.18 15.37
CA ARG A 392 5.59 -11.28 16.46
C ARG A 392 6.28 -11.73 17.77
N VAL A 393 5.95 -11.06 18.85
CA VAL A 393 6.41 -11.36 20.22
C VAL A 393 5.21 -11.45 21.15
N PRO A 394 4.95 -12.60 21.80
CA PRO A 394 3.94 -12.70 22.85
C PRO A 394 4.21 -11.66 23.94
N LEU A 395 3.16 -11.06 24.51
CA LEU A 395 3.29 -9.98 25.49
C LEU A 395 4.09 -10.44 26.73
N LYS A 396 3.90 -11.69 27.16
CA LYS A 396 4.65 -12.32 28.26
C LYS A 396 6.16 -12.43 28.04
N ASP A 397 6.59 -12.48 26.77
CA ASP A 397 8.00 -12.65 26.36
C ASP A 397 8.67 -11.32 26.00
N MET A 398 7.90 -10.23 25.95
CA MET A 398 8.34 -8.94 25.40
C MET A 398 9.59 -8.39 26.09
N LYS A 399 9.67 -8.46 27.41
CA LYS A 399 10.84 -7.96 28.16
C LYS A 399 12.10 -8.76 27.85
N ALA A 400 12.00 -10.08 27.73
CA ALA A 400 13.13 -10.94 27.39
C ALA A 400 13.59 -10.72 25.92
N ASP A 401 12.65 -10.59 25.00
CA ASP A 401 12.94 -10.28 23.60
C ASP A 401 13.60 -8.90 23.45
N TRP A 402 13.15 -7.90 24.20
CA TRP A 402 13.77 -6.57 24.23
C TRP A 402 15.25 -6.63 24.64
N HIS A 403 15.58 -7.33 25.73
CA HIS A 403 16.96 -7.49 26.16
C HIS A 403 17.81 -8.25 25.13
N ALA A 404 17.24 -9.27 24.49
CA ALA A 404 17.93 -9.97 23.40
C ALA A 404 18.18 -9.04 22.20
N CYS A 405 17.23 -8.14 21.87
CA CYS A 405 17.42 -7.15 20.80
C CYS A 405 18.56 -6.16 21.10
N LEU A 406 18.75 -5.75 22.34
CA LEU A 406 19.87 -4.89 22.72
C LEU A 406 21.23 -5.57 22.47
N ASP A 407 21.32 -6.88 22.73
CA ASP A 407 22.54 -7.67 22.61
C ASP A 407 22.89 -8.05 21.17
N ASN A 408 21.90 -8.42 20.40
CA ASN A 408 22.05 -8.96 19.05
C ASN A 408 22.72 -7.95 18.09
N ARG A 409 23.48 -8.50 17.13
CA ARG A 409 24.08 -7.68 16.06
C ARG A 409 23.02 -6.90 15.29
N VAL A 410 23.42 -5.76 14.78
CA VAL A 410 22.57 -4.91 13.91
C VAL A 410 22.18 -5.72 12.67
N GLN A 411 20.97 -6.20 12.65
CA GLN A 411 20.29 -6.92 11.56
C GLN A 411 18.79 -6.67 11.72
N PHE A 412 17.95 -7.66 11.40
CA PHE A 412 16.50 -7.54 11.45
C PHE A 412 15.93 -7.17 12.83
N LYS A 413 16.52 -7.62 13.94
CA LYS A 413 16.03 -7.31 15.30
C LYS A 413 17.07 -6.62 16.20
N GLY A 414 18.38 -6.81 15.97
CA GLY A 414 19.42 -6.38 16.88
C GLY A 414 19.81 -4.90 16.81
N PHE A 415 20.36 -4.37 17.94
CA PHE A 415 20.86 -3.00 18.07
C PHE A 415 22.34 -2.93 18.41
N SER A 416 22.98 -4.04 18.80
CA SER A 416 24.40 -4.13 19.22
C SER A 416 24.79 -3.12 20.29
N VAL A 417 23.94 -2.91 21.29
CA VAL A 417 24.26 -2.00 22.40
C VAL A 417 25.26 -2.70 23.34
N PRO A 418 26.44 -2.10 23.58
CA PRO A 418 27.42 -2.71 24.49
C PRO A 418 26.84 -2.93 25.90
N LYS A 419 27.13 -4.06 26.52
CA LYS A 419 26.58 -4.43 27.84
C LYS A 419 26.69 -3.32 28.88
N ARG A 420 27.83 -2.58 28.90
CA ARG A 420 28.07 -1.45 29.82
C ARG A 420 27.15 -0.25 29.57
N GLU A 421 26.59 -0.13 28.36
CA GLU A 421 25.74 0.99 27.97
C GLU A 421 24.22 0.65 28.10
N GLN A 422 23.87 -0.62 28.21
CA GLN A 422 22.46 -1.06 28.25
C GLN A 422 21.66 -0.49 29.43
N GLY A 423 22.32 -0.24 30.55
CA GLY A 423 21.74 0.43 31.73
C GLY A 423 21.80 1.96 31.69
N LYS A 424 22.19 2.56 30.57
CA LYS A 424 22.35 4.02 30.45
C LYS A 424 21.04 4.76 30.69
N VAL A 425 21.09 5.75 31.58
CA VAL A 425 20.00 6.69 31.85
C VAL A 425 20.46 8.10 31.53
N VAL A 426 19.76 8.75 30.61
CA VAL A 426 20.03 10.13 30.21
C VAL A 426 19.03 11.05 30.89
N LYS A 427 19.53 11.92 31.74
CA LYS A 427 18.73 12.96 32.40
C LYS A 427 18.73 14.22 31.57
N PHE A 428 17.57 14.84 31.41
CA PHE A 428 17.40 16.08 30.66
C PHE A 428 16.28 16.93 31.27
N THR A 429 16.07 18.11 30.74
CA THR A 429 14.98 18.99 31.17
C THR A 429 13.95 19.10 30.04
N PHE A 430 12.72 18.74 30.33
CA PHE A 430 11.58 18.90 29.43
C PHE A 430 10.68 20.04 29.93
N HIS A 431 10.64 21.15 29.19
CA HIS A 431 9.88 22.35 29.57
C HIS A 431 10.03 22.77 31.04
N GLY A 432 11.29 22.76 31.55
CA GLY A 432 11.60 23.14 32.93
C GLY A 432 11.42 22.03 33.97
N GLN A 433 10.92 20.85 33.59
CA GLN A 433 10.76 19.70 34.48
C GLN A 433 11.85 18.66 34.25
N PRO A 434 12.35 18.00 35.30
CA PRO A 434 13.33 16.94 35.17
C PRO A 434 12.71 15.74 34.46
N ALA A 435 13.44 15.18 33.50
CA ALA A 435 13.03 14.01 32.72
C ALA A 435 14.22 13.07 32.53
N GLU A 436 13.92 11.81 32.19
CA GLU A 436 14.96 10.83 31.91
C GLU A 436 14.53 9.88 30.77
N LEU A 437 15.51 9.48 29.96
CA LEU A 437 15.36 8.45 28.92
C LEU A 437 16.40 7.35 29.15
N LYS A 438 15.99 6.12 28.84
CA LYS A 438 16.83 4.93 28.77
C LYS A 438 16.56 4.17 27.47
N HIS A 439 17.37 3.16 27.15
CA HIS A 439 17.04 2.26 26.06
C HIS A 439 15.67 1.63 26.30
N GLY A 440 14.80 1.66 25.28
CA GLY A 440 13.43 1.19 25.35
C GLY A 440 12.41 2.22 25.87
N SER A 441 12.84 3.44 26.22
CA SER A 441 11.90 4.53 26.51
C SER A 441 11.03 4.84 25.32
N ILE A 442 9.73 4.91 25.54
CA ILE A 442 8.74 5.28 24.50
C ILE A 442 8.75 6.80 24.37
N VAL A 443 8.92 7.28 23.16
CA VAL A 443 8.87 8.70 22.82
C VAL A 443 7.73 9.05 21.85
N ILE A 444 7.18 8.02 21.17
CA ILE A 444 5.98 8.13 20.33
C ILE A 444 5.02 6.99 20.69
N ALA A 445 3.74 7.33 20.93
CA ALA A 445 2.66 6.37 21.06
C ALA A 445 1.47 6.84 20.20
N ALA A 446 1.17 6.09 19.14
CA ALA A 446 0.21 6.52 18.13
C ALA A 446 -0.90 5.50 17.87
N ILE A 447 -2.14 5.91 18.05
CA ILE A 447 -3.29 5.22 17.49
C ILE A 447 -3.48 5.78 16.09
N THR A 448 -3.08 5.02 15.07
CA THR A 448 -3.02 5.46 13.68
C THR A 448 -4.05 4.75 12.81
N SER A 449 -4.48 5.40 11.74
CA SER A 449 -5.64 5.02 10.94
C SER A 449 -5.51 3.75 10.10
N CYS A 450 -4.32 3.20 9.94
CA CYS A 450 -4.07 2.24 8.86
C CYS A 450 -4.79 0.90 9.01
N THR A 451 -4.67 0.22 10.15
CA THR A 451 -5.14 -1.18 10.30
C THR A 451 -6.34 -1.29 11.23
N ASN A 452 -6.29 -0.59 12.35
CA ASN A 452 -7.14 -0.90 13.51
C ASN A 452 -8.32 0.04 13.69
N THR A 453 -8.29 1.28 13.14
CA THR A 453 -9.34 2.26 13.44
C THR A 453 -10.68 1.97 12.78
N SER A 454 -10.71 1.11 11.77
CA SER A 454 -11.95 0.55 11.19
C SER A 454 -12.66 -0.44 12.12
N ASN A 455 -11.99 -0.85 13.21
CA ASN A 455 -12.53 -1.82 14.17
C ASN A 455 -12.98 -1.15 15.46
N PRO A 456 -14.30 -0.97 15.65
CA PRO A 456 -14.82 -0.31 16.84
C PRO A 456 -14.45 -1.01 18.16
N SER A 457 -14.30 -2.32 18.16
CA SER A 457 -13.99 -3.07 19.38
C SER A 457 -12.64 -2.68 19.95
N VAL A 458 -11.60 -2.59 19.13
CA VAL A 458 -10.27 -2.19 19.62
C VAL A 458 -10.19 -0.70 19.91
N MET A 459 -10.95 0.13 19.20
CA MET A 459 -10.97 1.57 19.43
C MET A 459 -11.70 1.95 20.73
N LEU A 460 -12.88 1.37 20.96
CA LEU A 460 -13.61 1.55 22.23
C LEU A 460 -12.89 0.85 23.38
N GLY A 461 -12.25 -0.30 23.13
CA GLY A 461 -11.35 -0.95 24.08
C GLY A 461 -10.21 -0.03 24.53
N ALA A 462 -9.57 0.71 23.63
CA ALA A 462 -8.56 1.70 23.96
C ALA A 462 -9.13 2.85 24.83
N GLY A 463 -10.35 3.29 24.52
CA GLY A 463 -11.07 4.27 25.33
C GLY A 463 -11.41 3.77 26.72
N LEU A 464 -11.78 2.49 26.88
CA LEU A 464 -12.03 1.87 28.18
C LEU A 464 -10.75 1.73 29.01
N VAL A 465 -9.63 1.33 28.38
CA VAL A 465 -8.31 1.34 29.05
C VAL A 465 -7.98 2.73 29.55
N ALA A 466 -8.13 3.75 28.70
CA ALA A 466 -7.89 5.15 29.09
C ALA A 466 -8.78 5.59 30.25
N LYS A 467 -10.07 5.20 30.24
CA LYS A 467 -11.01 5.51 31.32
C LYS A 467 -10.54 4.90 32.64
N LYS A 468 -10.31 3.58 32.66
CA LYS A 468 -9.87 2.88 33.89
C LYS A 468 -8.53 3.42 34.41
N ALA A 469 -7.57 3.74 33.50
CA ALA A 469 -6.30 4.32 33.87
C ALA A 469 -6.45 5.71 34.52
N CYS A 470 -7.25 6.60 33.94
CA CYS A 470 -7.53 7.92 34.49
C CYS A 470 -8.25 7.85 35.83
N GLU A 471 -9.21 6.94 36.00
CA GLU A 471 -9.94 6.74 37.25
C GLU A 471 -9.00 6.25 38.39
N LEU A 472 -7.97 5.47 38.04
CA LEU A 472 -6.92 5.03 38.97
C LEU A 472 -5.81 6.08 39.15
N GLY A 473 -5.78 7.16 38.37
CA GLY A 473 -4.81 8.25 38.49
C GLY A 473 -3.51 8.01 37.76
N LEU A 474 -3.48 7.13 36.76
CA LEU A 474 -2.32 6.98 35.89
C LEU A 474 -2.24 8.12 34.87
N GLU A 475 -1.03 8.53 34.55
CA GLU A 475 -0.73 9.59 33.59
C GLU A 475 0.36 9.15 32.60
N VAL A 476 0.27 9.66 31.38
CA VAL A 476 1.31 9.49 30.37
C VAL A 476 2.37 10.58 30.55
N LYS A 477 3.62 10.20 30.55
CA LYS A 477 4.75 11.11 30.71
C LYS A 477 4.71 12.23 29.65
N PRO A 478 4.96 13.49 30.03
CA PRO A 478 4.70 14.65 29.17
C PRO A 478 5.54 14.69 27.90
N TRP A 479 6.71 14.09 27.89
CA TRP A 479 7.60 14.05 26.73
C TRP A 479 7.26 12.96 25.70
N ILE A 480 6.30 12.08 26.00
CA ILE A 480 5.82 11.07 25.03
C ILE A 480 4.83 11.76 24.07
N LYS A 481 5.15 11.78 22.81
CA LYS A 481 4.27 12.31 21.76
C LYS A 481 3.14 11.30 21.50
N THR A 482 1.97 11.55 22.08
CA THR A 482 0.78 10.74 21.88
C THR A 482 -0.10 11.35 20.81
N SER A 483 -0.75 10.52 19.98
CA SER A 483 -1.64 10.96 18.91
C SER A 483 -2.75 9.95 18.64
N LEU A 484 -3.89 10.46 18.20
CA LEU A 484 -5.01 9.70 17.66
C LEU A 484 -5.30 10.22 16.24
N ALA A 485 -5.18 9.34 15.23
CA ALA A 485 -5.57 9.63 13.87
C ALA A 485 -6.65 8.65 13.42
N PRO A 486 -7.94 9.00 13.54
CA PRO A 486 -9.02 8.13 13.09
C PRO A 486 -9.00 7.92 11.58
N GLY A 487 -9.43 6.73 11.14
CA GLY A 487 -9.54 6.41 9.72
C GLY A 487 -10.80 6.94 9.04
N SER A 488 -11.80 7.39 9.83
CA SER A 488 -12.98 8.10 9.33
C SER A 488 -13.63 8.92 10.43
N GLY A 489 -14.52 9.83 10.05
CA GLY A 489 -15.33 10.60 11.00
C GLY A 489 -16.27 9.76 11.86
N VAL A 490 -16.57 8.52 11.45
CA VAL A 490 -17.38 7.57 12.23
C VAL A 490 -16.72 7.25 13.55
N VAL A 491 -15.39 7.03 13.55
CA VAL A 491 -14.60 6.72 14.74
C VAL A 491 -14.73 7.82 15.80
N THR A 492 -14.61 9.07 15.38
CA THR A 492 -14.77 10.23 16.27
C THR A 492 -16.18 10.27 16.86
N LYS A 493 -17.21 10.01 16.04
CA LYS A 493 -18.62 10.05 16.48
C LYS A 493 -18.90 9.03 17.58
N TYR A 494 -18.49 7.77 17.42
CA TYR A 494 -18.76 6.78 18.46
C TYR A 494 -17.87 6.95 19.72
N LEU A 495 -16.62 7.43 19.58
CA LEU A 495 -15.77 7.77 20.74
C LEU A 495 -16.34 8.95 21.55
N GLN A 496 -16.92 9.94 20.87
CA GLN A 496 -17.60 11.06 21.54
C GLN A 496 -18.91 10.63 22.20
N LYS A 497 -19.76 9.86 21.48
CA LYS A 497 -21.03 9.37 22.00
C LYS A 497 -20.87 8.50 23.22
N SER A 498 -19.88 7.58 23.23
CA SER A 498 -19.55 6.75 24.39
C SER A 498 -18.93 7.52 25.57
N GLY A 499 -18.55 8.80 25.35
CA GLY A 499 -17.85 9.61 26.34
C GLY A 499 -16.41 9.18 26.60
N LEU A 500 -15.85 8.28 25.80
CA LEU A 500 -14.50 7.75 25.99
C LEU A 500 -13.41 8.68 25.42
N GLN A 501 -13.74 9.54 24.46
CA GLN A 501 -12.79 10.50 23.87
C GLN A 501 -12.15 11.40 24.94
N LYS A 502 -12.90 11.81 25.97
CA LYS A 502 -12.37 12.68 27.05
C LYS A 502 -11.20 12.03 27.82
N TYR A 503 -11.24 10.72 28.03
CA TYR A 503 -10.19 10.00 28.75
C TYR A 503 -8.96 9.81 27.86
N LEU A 504 -9.16 9.52 26.58
CA LEU A 504 -8.07 9.53 25.60
C LEU A 504 -7.38 10.89 25.55
N ASN A 505 -8.15 11.98 25.50
CA ASN A 505 -7.61 13.34 25.54
C ASN A 505 -6.84 13.62 26.85
N GLN A 506 -7.34 13.19 28.00
CA GLN A 506 -6.67 13.34 29.30
C GLN A 506 -5.30 12.67 29.29
N LEU A 507 -5.13 11.52 28.63
CA LEU A 507 -3.85 10.86 28.44
C LEU A 507 -3.01 11.44 27.28
N GLY A 508 -3.49 12.49 26.62
CA GLY A 508 -2.82 13.17 25.53
C GLY A 508 -3.11 12.62 24.13
N PHE A 509 -3.97 11.61 23.98
CA PHE A 509 -4.39 11.07 22.69
C PHE A 509 -5.49 11.93 22.05
N TYR A 510 -5.16 13.18 21.75
CA TYR A 510 -6.03 14.06 20.97
C TYR A 510 -6.04 13.66 19.50
N THR A 511 -7.15 13.92 18.85
CA THR A 511 -7.24 13.75 17.39
C THR A 511 -6.30 14.74 16.69
N VAL A 512 -5.37 14.25 15.90
CA VAL A 512 -4.36 15.08 15.20
C VAL A 512 -4.68 15.27 13.72
N GLY A 513 -5.53 14.43 13.13
CA GLY A 513 -5.92 14.46 11.72
C GLY A 513 -6.70 13.21 11.36
N TYR A 514 -7.24 13.18 10.14
CA TYR A 514 -7.87 12.00 9.52
C TYR A 514 -7.03 11.58 8.33
N GLY A 515 -6.56 10.32 8.32
CA GLY A 515 -5.71 9.79 7.26
C GLY A 515 -4.40 9.20 7.79
N CYS A 516 -3.50 8.86 6.87
CA CYS A 516 -2.26 8.18 7.18
C CYS A 516 -1.23 9.15 7.77
N THR A 517 -1.00 9.06 9.08
CA THR A 517 -0.07 9.93 9.82
C THR A 517 1.22 9.18 10.19
N THR A 518 1.33 8.75 11.44
CA THR A 518 2.54 8.12 12.00
C THR A 518 2.99 6.87 11.22
N CYS A 519 2.07 6.07 10.68
CA CYS A 519 2.42 4.84 9.95
C CYS A 519 3.22 5.08 8.65
N ILE A 520 3.13 6.28 8.07
CA ILE A 520 3.90 6.68 6.87
C ILE A 520 5.07 7.64 7.20
N GLY A 521 5.32 7.89 8.47
CA GLY A 521 6.38 8.80 8.88
C GLY A 521 5.95 10.26 9.02
N ASN A 522 4.65 10.54 8.97
CA ASN A 522 4.09 11.88 9.20
C ASN A 522 3.86 12.13 10.71
N SER A 523 4.78 11.64 11.55
CA SER A 523 4.71 11.78 13.01
C SER A 523 4.93 13.22 13.49
N GLY A 524 5.42 14.11 12.62
CA GLY A 524 5.96 15.40 12.98
C GLY A 524 7.23 15.29 13.83
N GLU A 525 7.86 16.41 14.15
CA GLU A 525 9.10 16.44 14.93
C GLU A 525 8.88 16.09 16.40
N LEU A 526 9.88 15.49 17.04
CA LEU A 526 9.96 15.37 18.49
C LEU A 526 10.40 16.70 19.09
N ASP A 527 10.06 16.92 20.38
CA ASP A 527 10.60 18.06 21.12
C ASP A 527 12.12 18.07 21.06
N ALA A 528 12.72 19.26 20.87
CA ALA A 528 14.16 19.42 20.68
C ALA A 528 14.97 18.83 21.84
N SER A 529 14.48 18.92 23.07
CA SER A 529 15.15 18.36 24.25
C SER A 529 15.15 16.83 24.23
N VAL A 530 14.05 16.23 23.77
CA VAL A 530 13.94 14.77 23.60
C VAL A 530 14.82 14.30 22.46
N ALA A 531 14.81 15.01 21.32
CA ALA A 531 15.63 14.72 20.15
C ALA A 531 17.12 14.75 20.49
N SER A 532 17.59 15.80 21.19
CA SER A 532 18.98 15.91 21.65
C SER A 532 19.35 14.80 22.65
N ALA A 533 18.47 14.49 23.61
CA ALA A 533 18.70 13.43 24.57
C ALA A 533 18.91 12.06 23.90
N ILE A 534 18.20 11.79 22.81
CA ILE A 534 18.34 10.55 22.01
C ILE A 534 19.64 10.59 21.20
N SER A 535 19.85 11.65 20.40
CA SER A 535 20.92 11.72 19.41
C SER A 535 22.31 11.83 20.04
N ASP A 536 22.46 12.70 21.06
CA ASP A 536 23.77 12.96 21.70
C ASP A 536 24.23 11.79 22.56
N ASN A 537 23.34 10.88 22.90
CA ASN A 537 23.61 9.78 23.81
C ASN A 537 23.42 8.39 23.18
N ASP A 538 23.07 8.28 21.89
CA ASP A 538 22.83 7.03 21.18
C ASP A 538 21.79 6.13 21.90
N ILE A 539 20.69 6.71 22.37
CA ILE A 539 19.61 5.97 23.01
C ILE A 539 18.78 5.24 21.94
N VAL A 540 18.54 3.95 22.15
CA VAL A 540 17.56 3.20 21.37
C VAL A 540 16.17 3.55 21.91
N ALA A 541 15.60 4.62 21.36
CA ALA A 541 14.25 5.06 21.69
C ALA A 541 13.21 4.21 20.94
N ALA A 542 12.02 4.06 21.56
CA ALA A 542 10.94 3.24 21.03
C ALA A 542 9.73 4.06 20.60
N ALA A 543 9.03 3.54 19.57
CA ALA A 543 7.67 3.93 19.21
C ALA A 543 6.74 2.72 19.31
N VAL A 544 5.51 2.94 19.80
CA VAL A 544 4.45 1.94 19.78
C VAL A 544 3.27 2.52 19.02
N LEU A 545 2.76 1.78 18.02
CA LEU A 545 1.71 2.27 17.14
C LEU A 545 0.76 1.16 16.70
N SER A 546 -0.50 1.52 16.44
CA SER A 546 -1.52 0.61 15.93
C SER A 546 -1.58 0.56 14.39
N GLY A 547 -0.44 0.71 13.74
CA GLY A 547 -0.30 0.64 12.30
C GLY A 547 -0.02 -0.76 11.76
N ASN A 548 0.44 -0.83 10.51
CA ASN A 548 0.78 -2.07 9.81
C ASN A 548 2.28 -2.20 9.47
N ARG A 549 3.06 -1.14 9.50
CA ARG A 549 4.50 -1.12 9.19
C ARG A 549 5.30 -0.41 10.25
N ASN A 550 6.43 -0.99 10.61
CA ASN A 550 7.30 -0.51 11.68
C ASN A 550 8.80 -0.57 11.32
N PHE A 551 9.12 -0.47 10.04
CA PHE A 551 10.52 -0.48 9.60
C PHE A 551 11.32 0.63 10.27
N GLU A 552 12.59 0.36 10.57
CA GLU A 552 13.50 1.35 11.15
C GLU A 552 13.60 2.61 10.26
N GLY A 553 13.41 3.79 10.87
CA GLY A 553 13.42 5.08 10.17
C GLY A 553 12.11 5.43 9.46
N ARG A 554 11.12 4.52 9.42
CA ARG A 554 9.82 4.80 8.80
C ARG A 554 8.90 5.64 9.70
N ILE A 555 8.85 5.31 10.98
CA ILE A 555 7.93 5.97 11.92
C ILE A 555 8.44 7.36 12.28
N HIS A 556 9.70 7.43 12.67
CA HIS A 556 10.44 8.66 12.93
C HIS A 556 11.95 8.37 12.81
N PRO A 557 12.78 9.29 12.29
CA PRO A 557 14.21 9.06 12.13
C PRO A 557 14.94 8.69 13.43
N LEU A 558 14.47 9.20 14.58
CA LEU A 558 15.06 8.97 15.89
C LEU A 558 14.53 7.74 16.63
N THR A 559 13.49 7.07 16.15
CA THR A 559 12.97 5.83 16.76
C THR A 559 13.54 4.62 16.04
N ARG A 560 14.46 3.92 16.69
CA ARG A 560 15.10 2.71 16.13
C ARG A 560 14.30 1.46 16.44
N ALA A 561 13.56 1.42 17.54
CA ALA A 561 12.72 0.31 17.95
C ALA A 561 11.24 0.69 17.77
N ASN A 562 10.55 0.03 16.86
CA ASN A 562 9.16 0.35 16.54
C ASN A 562 8.30 -0.92 16.68
N TYR A 563 7.22 -0.84 17.48
CA TYR A 563 6.35 -1.98 17.77
C TYR A 563 4.94 -1.72 17.30
N LEU A 564 4.39 -2.68 16.54
CA LEU A 564 2.97 -2.73 16.22
C LEU A 564 2.22 -3.37 17.39
N ALA A 565 1.13 -2.74 17.80
CA ALA A 565 0.32 -3.17 18.93
C ALA A 565 -1.16 -2.79 18.71
N SER A 566 -2.08 -3.45 19.40
CA SER A 566 -3.48 -3.04 19.41
C SER A 566 -3.64 -1.63 20.01
N PRO A 567 -4.67 -0.86 19.61
CA PRO A 567 -4.95 0.44 20.22
C PRO A 567 -5.00 0.42 21.76
N PRO A 568 -5.62 -0.57 22.45
CA PRO A 568 -5.55 -0.68 23.90
C PRO A 568 -4.12 -0.85 24.43
N LEU A 569 -3.30 -1.66 23.73
CA LEU A 569 -1.89 -1.84 24.12
C LEU A 569 -1.05 -0.58 23.84
N VAL A 570 -1.34 0.19 22.80
CA VAL A 570 -0.68 1.49 22.56
C VAL A 570 -0.88 2.42 23.75
N VAL A 571 -2.12 2.52 24.28
CA VAL A 571 -2.42 3.31 25.47
C VAL A 571 -1.67 2.76 26.69
N THR A 572 -1.69 1.45 26.87
CA THR A 572 -1.01 0.79 28.01
C THR A 572 0.50 1.01 27.99
N TYR A 573 1.15 0.87 26.84
CA TYR A 573 2.58 1.14 26.70
C TYR A 573 2.93 2.63 26.88
N ALA A 574 2.06 3.54 26.44
CA ALA A 574 2.24 4.97 26.70
C ALA A 574 2.23 5.30 28.20
N LEU A 575 1.35 4.65 28.97
CA LEU A 575 1.28 4.76 30.43
C LEU A 575 2.54 4.21 31.11
N ALA A 576 3.01 3.03 30.67
CA ALA A 576 4.25 2.44 31.17
C ALA A 576 5.50 3.28 30.80
N GLY A 577 5.48 3.92 29.64
CA GLY A 577 6.58 4.78 29.15
C GLY A 577 7.81 4.02 28.70
N THR A 578 7.77 2.70 28.62
CA THR A 578 8.89 1.84 28.22
C THR A 578 8.39 0.53 27.61
N VAL A 579 9.17 -0.04 26.70
CA VAL A 579 8.97 -1.39 26.18
C VAL A 579 9.66 -2.46 27.05
N ASP A 580 10.53 -2.02 27.98
CA ASP A 580 11.23 -2.87 28.95
C ASP A 580 10.35 -3.08 30.19
N ILE A 581 9.25 -3.81 30.04
CA ILE A 581 8.30 -4.10 31.11
C ILE A 581 7.70 -5.49 30.95
N ASP A 582 7.48 -6.19 32.06
CA ASP A 582 6.73 -7.44 32.17
C ASP A 582 5.36 -7.13 32.77
N PHE A 583 4.33 -7.04 31.93
CA PHE A 583 2.97 -6.66 32.37
C PHE A 583 2.31 -7.66 33.32
N ASP A 584 2.78 -8.91 33.36
CA ASP A 584 2.25 -9.90 34.30
C ASP A 584 2.81 -9.70 35.73
N LYS A 585 4.00 -9.09 35.85
CA LYS A 585 4.73 -9.01 37.12
C LYS A 585 4.96 -7.61 37.63
N GLU A 586 5.08 -6.64 36.72
CA GLU A 586 5.50 -5.27 37.04
C GLU A 586 4.32 -4.31 36.95
N PRO A 587 4.22 -3.36 37.90
CA PRO A 587 3.19 -2.33 37.83
C PRO A 587 3.46 -1.36 36.67
N ILE A 588 2.38 -0.86 36.05
CA ILE A 588 2.43 0.21 35.04
C ILE A 588 2.90 1.51 35.69
N GLY A 589 2.40 1.79 36.90
CA GLY A 589 2.75 2.99 37.64
C GLY A 589 1.99 3.09 38.98
N PRO A 590 2.27 4.13 39.76
CA PRO A 590 1.54 4.40 41.00
C PRO A 590 0.18 5.05 40.67
N GLY A 591 -0.87 4.56 41.31
CA GLY A 591 -2.19 5.17 41.28
C GLY A 591 -2.30 6.38 42.21
N LYS A 592 -3.45 7.09 42.17
CA LYS A 592 -3.74 8.30 42.99
C LYS A 592 -3.66 8.06 44.51
N ASP A 593 -3.82 6.82 44.99
CA ASP A 593 -3.71 6.41 46.38
C ASP A 593 -2.30 5.89 46.71
N GLY A 594 -1.34 6.01 45.82
CA GLY A 594 0.04 5.55 45.97
C GLY A 594 0.22 4.03 45.78
N LYS A 595 -0.86 3.28 45.53
CA LYS A 595 -0.74 1.85 45.24
C LYS A 595 -0.31 1.58 43.81
N SER A 596 0.38 0.48 43.62
CA SER A 596 0.79 0.02 42.29
C SER A 596 -0.44 -0.43 41.47
N VAL A 597 -0.53 0.09 40.26
CA VAL A 597 -1.56 -0.30 39.28
C VAL A 597 -0.94 -1.23 38.25
N TYR A 598 -1.58 -2.37 38.04
CA TYR A 598 -1.14 -3.41 37.11
C TYR A 598 -1.97 -3.45 35.84
N PHE A 599 -1.49 -4.15 34.84
CA PHE A 599 -2.15 -4.34 33.56
C PHE A 599 -3.61 -4.83 33.70
N LYS A 600 -3.83 -5.87 34.53
CA LYS A 600 -5.16 -6.43 34.80
C LYS A 600 -6.17 -5.42 35.37
N ASP A 601 -5.71 -4.38 36.05
CA ASP A 601 -6.58 -3.41 36.71
C ASP A 601 -7.19 -2.42 35.70
N ILE A 602 -6.56 -2.26 34.53
CA ILE A 602 -7.00 -1.35 33.47
C ILE A 602 -7.54 -2.06 32.23
N TRP A 603 -7.33 -3.38 32.08
CA TRP A 603 -7.77 -4.10 30.90
C TRP A 603 -9.28 -4.37 30.94
N PRO A 604 -10.06 -4.02 29.90
CA PRO A 604 -11.51 -4.28 29.87
C PRO A 604 -11.79 -5.74 29.51
N SER A 605 -12.96 -6.24 29.98
CA SER A 605 -13.46 -7.55 29.52
C SER A 605 -14.09 -7.45 28.13
N ASN A 606 -14.24 -8.59 27.44
CA ASN A 606 -14.88 -8.65 26.15
C ASN A 606 -16.37 -8.23 26.22
N GLU A 607 -17.04 -8.53 27.34
CA GLU A 607 -18.43 -8.12 27.60
C GLU A 607 -18.54 -6.59 27.72
N GLU A 608 -17.63 -5.95 28.49
CA GLU A 608 -17.58 -4.47 28.59
C GLU A 608 -17.40 -3.82 27.24
N ILE A 609 -16.51 -4.38 26.39
CA ILE A 609 -16.28 -3.88 25.04
C ILE A 609 -17.52 -4.06 24.16
N ALA A 610 -18.12 -5.26 24.18
CA ALA A 610 -19.29 -5.58 23.36
C ALA A 610 -20.48 -4.68 23.70
N GLU A 611 -20.76 -4.46 25.00
CA GLU A 611 -21.83 -3.57 25.46
C GLU A 611 -21.65 -2.11 24.96
N VAL A 612 -20.40 -1.61 25.03
CA VAL A 612 -20.10 -0.26 24.56
C VAL A 612 -20.19 -0.17 23.04
N VAL A 613 -19.75 -1.18 22.30
CA VAL A 613 -19.87 -1.24 20.82
C VAL A 613 -21.33 -1.23 20.42
N GLU A 614 -22.14 -2.15 20.97
CA GLU A 614 -23.57 -2.28 20.61
C GLU A 614 -24.36 -0.98 20.89
N SER A 615 -24.03 -0.32 22.00
CA SER A 615 -24.73 0.89 22.42
C SER A 615 -24.32 2.14 21.65
N ASN A 616 -23.14 2.17 21.03
CA ASN A 616 -22.55 3.41 20.53
C ASN A 616 -22.22 3.41 19.03
N VAL A 617 -22.11 2.25 18.36
CA VAL A 617 -21.82 2.18 16.92
C VAL A 617 -23.12 2.00 16.14
N LEU A 618 -23.61 3.08 15.54
CA LEU A 618 -24.96 3.15 14.97
C LEU A 618 -24.91 3.47 13.46
N PRO A 619 -25.86 2.95 12.66
CA PRO A 619 -25.92 3.20 11.22
C PRO A 619 -25.96 4.68 10.82
N ASP A 620 -26.65 5.52 11.59
CA ASP A 620 -26.75 6.96 11.33
C ASP A 620 -25.38 7.67 11.37
N MET A 621 -24.40 7.12 12.08
CA MET A 621 -23.06 7.69 12.12
C MET A 621 -22.36 7.57 10.78
N PHE A 622 -22.52 6.41 10.12
CA PHE A 622 -21.99 6.16 8.79
C PHE A 622 -22.71 7.02 7.76
N LYS A 623 -24.03 6.99 7.76
CA LYS A 623 -24.83 7.79 6.85
C LYS A 623 -24.47 9.27 6.93
N ASN A 624 -24.50 9.85 8.14
CA ASN A 624 -24.21 11.27 8.37
C ASN A 624 -22.72 11.63 8.12
N THR A 625 -21.81 10.67 8.04
CA THR A 625 -20.41 10.91 7.70
C THR A 625 -20.22 10.97 6.19
N TYR A 626 -20.91 10.09 5.45
CA TYR A 626 -20.68 9.90 4.03
C TYR A 626 -21.66 10.64 3.12
N GLU A 627 -22.81 11.11 3.60
CA GLU A 627 -23.77 11.91 2.79
C GLU A 627 -23.12 13.16 2.20
N ALA A 628 -22.20 13.79 2.92
CA ALA A 628 -21.54 15.03 2.52
C ALA A 628 -20.02 14.83 2.22
N ILE A 629 -19.60 13.62 1.96
CA ILE A 629 -18.17 13.34 1.81
C ILE A 629 -17.51 14.09 0.63
N THR A 630 -18.28 14.38 -0.40
CA THR A 630 -17.85 15.14 -1.58
C THR A 630 -17.97 16.65 -1.42
N ASP A 631 -18.75 17.11 -0.45
CA ASP A 631 -18.98 18.55 -0.22
C ASP A 631 -17.70 19.23 0.30
N GLY A 632 -16.79 18.43 0.84
CA GLY A 632 -15.50 18.88 1.33
C GLY A 632 -15.61 19.75 2.59
N ASN A 633 -14.51 20.40 2.88
CA ASN A 633 -14.40 21.35 3.97
C ASN A 633 -14.24 22.78 3.41
N PRO A 634 -14.35 23.83 4.23
CA PRO A 634 -14.23 25.21 3.76
C PRO A 634 -12.97 25.49 2.94
N PHE A 635 -11.83 24.96 3.34
CA PHE A 635 -10.56 25.16 2.63
C PHE A 635 -10.57 24.56 1.21
N TRP A 636 -11.15 23.35 1.06
CA TRP A 636 -11.33 22.71 -0.24
C TRP A 636 -12.27 23.52 -1.14
N ASN A 637 -13.36 24.01 -0.57
CA ASN A 637 -14.38 24.73 -1.33
C ASN A 637 -13.89 26.09 -1.83
N GLU A 638 -13.00 26.76 -1.10
CA GLU A 638 -12.37 28.03 -1.48
C GLU A 638 -11.31 27.89 -2.59
N LEU A 639 -10.86 26.68 -2.93
CA LEU A 639 -9.89 26.48 -4.00
C LEU A 639 -10.50 26.86 -5.35
N SER A 640 -9.89 27.83 -6.02
CA SER A 640 -10.21 28.21 -7.42
C SER A 640 -9.44 27.31 -8.38
N VAL A 641 -10.11 26.80 -9.40
CA VAL A 641 -9.53 25.89 -10.39
C VAL A 641 -9.90 26.33 -11.81
N PRO A 642 -9.03 26.08 -12.82
CA PRO A 642 -9.34 26.36 -14.21
C PRO A 642 -10.46 25.46 -14.72
N SER A 643 -11.23 25.96 -15.70
CA SER A 643 -12.31 25.20 -16.34
C SER A 643 -11.90 24.50 -17.64
N SER A 644 -10.62 24.52 -17.99
CA SER A 644 -10.11 23.91 -19.22
C SER A 644 -9.90 22.39 -19.10
N ASN A 645 -10.08 21.66 -20.20
CA ASN A 645 -9.79 20.22 -20.27
C ASN A 645 -8.28 19.93 -20.31
N LEU A 646 -7.47 20.87 -20.77
CA LEU A 646 -6.01 20.83 -20.69
C LEU A 646 -5.58 21.59 -19.43
N TYR A 647 -4.63 21.02 -18.69
CA TYR A 647 -4.13 21.70 -17.50
C TYR A 647 -3.19 22.85 -17.87
N PRO A 648 -3.39 24.07 -17.36
CA PRO A 648 -2.49 25.18 -17.61
C PRO A 648 -1.25 25.07 -16.71
N TRP A 649 -0.22 24.37 -17.19
CA TRP A 649 1.03 24.18 -16.46
C TRP A 649 1.69 25.48 -16.07
N ASN A 650 2.10 25.58 -14.81
CA ASN A 650 2.94 26.66 -14.31
C ASN A 650 4.39 26.19 -14.24
N PRO A 651 5.31 26.73 -15.05
CA PRO A 651 6.72 26.32 -15.05
C PRO A 651 7.45 26.63 -13.73
N ASP A 652 6.95 27.58 -12.94
CA ASP A 652 7.54 27.94 -11.64
C ASP A 652 7.00 27.06 -10.47
N SER A 653 6.07 26.17 -10.76
CA SER A 653 5.51 25.28 -9.75
C SER A 653 6.55 24.31 -9.21
N THR A 654 6.61 24.18 -7.88
CA THR A 654 7.44 23.19 -7.20
C THR A 654 6.66 21.96 -6.74
N TYR A 655 5.35 21.87 -7.04
CA TYR A 655 4.49 20.74 -6.72
C TYR A 655 3.95 20.01 -7.95
N ILE A 656 3.54 20.75 -8.99
CA ILE A 656 2.89 20.22 -10.19
C ILE A 656 3.67 20.71 -11.41
N HIS A 657 4.38 19.82 -12.07
CA HIS A 657 5.21 20.14 -13.23
C HIS A 657 4.91 19.17 -14.37
N GLN A 658 4.94 19.68 -15.62
CA GLN A 658 4.69 18.85 -16.80
C GLN A 658 5.82 17.84 -17.00
N PRO A 659 5.58 16.52 -16.88
CA PRO A 659 6.64 15.54 -16.97
C PRO A 659 7.14 15.38 -18.41
N PRO A 660 8.43 15.06 -18.61
CA PRO A 660 9.02 14.99 -19.94
C PRO A 660 8.75 13.68 -20.69
N PHE A 661 7.90 12.79 -20.16
CA PHE A 661 7.72 11.42 -20.65
C PHE A 661 7.19 11.33 -22.08
N PHE A 662 6.43 12.35 -22.53
CA PHE A 662 5.78 12.39 -23.84
C PHE A 662 6.41 13.41 -24.78
N LYS A 663 7.44 14.15 -24.32
CA LYS A 663 8.07 15.23 -25.10
C LYS A 663 8.74 14.66 -26.36
N GLY A 664 8.35 15.21 -27.51
CA GLY A 664 8.86 14.78 -28.84
C GLY A 664 8.37 13.39 -29.25
N MET A 665 7.25 12.92 -28.69
CA MET A 665 6.64 11.64 -29.05
C MET A 665 6.15 11.67 -30.52
N ASN A 666 6.43 10.58 -31.24
CA ASN A 666 5.95 10.35 -32.61
C ASN A 666 4.92 9.24 -32.68
N LEU A 667 4.17 9.16 -33.77
CA LEU A 667 3.20 8.06 -34.00
C LEU A 667 3.90 6.71 -34.20
N ASP A 668 5.10 6.69 -34.76
CA ASP A 668 5.90 5.50 -34.93
C ASP A 668 6.74 5.23 -33.67
N PRO A 669 6.79 3.97 -33.18
CA PRO A 669 7.64 3.60 -32.05
C PRO A 669 9.13 3.84 -32.34
N SER A 670 9.89 4.13 -31.29
CA SER A 670 11.34 4.39 -31.40
C SER A 670 12.20 3.14 -31.41
N HIS A 671 11.64 1.95 -31.26
CA HIS A 671 12.30 0.65 -31.24
C HIS A 671 13.62 0.65 -30.44
N PRO A 672 13.56 0.60 -29.09
CA PRO A 672 14.77 0.63 -28.28
C PRO A 672 15.66 -0.57 -28.61
N CYS A 673 16.93 -0.31 -28.85
CA CYS A 673 17.97 -1.32 -29.04
C CYS A 673 18.54 -1.72 -27.68
N GLY A 674 19.40 -2.76 -27.64
CA GLY A 674 20.14 -3.11 -26.42
C GLY A 674 20.95 -1.94 -25.84
N VAL A 675 21.62 -2.17 -24.75
CA VAL A 675 22.44 -1.19 -24.04
C VAL A 675 23.88 -1.30 -24.50
N LYS A 676 24.54 -0.19 -24.81
CA LYS A 676 25.92 -0.18 -25.28
C LYS A 676 26.78 0.69 -24.38
N ASP A 677 27.87 0.10 -23.90
CA ASP A 677 28.94 0.79 -23.17
C ASP A 677 28.44 1.65 -22.00
N ALA A 678 27.45 1.12 -21.22
CA ALA A 678 26.82 1.80 -20.11
C ALA A 678 27.64 1.70 -18.85
N TYR A 679 27.68 2.79 -18.08
CA TYR A 679 28.34 2.82 -16.76
C TYR A 679 27.43 2.26 -15.66
N CYS A 680 28.04 1.69 -14.62
CA CYS A 680 27.31 1.33 -13.42
C CYS A 680 27.07 2.57 -12.54
N LEU A 681 25.82 3.01 -12.45
CA LEU A 681 25.46 4.15 -11.60
C LEU A 681 25.49 3.75 -10.11
N LEU A 682 25.04 2.56 -9.80
CA LEU A 682 24.97 2.02 -8.43
C LEU A 682 25.22 0.52 -8.43
N ASN A 683 25.96 0.04 -7.42
CA ASN A 683 26.12 -1.37 -7.11
C ASN A 683 25.56 -1.62 -5.70
N LEU A 684 24.39 -2.26 -5.64
CA LEU A 684 23.56 -2.36 -4.43
C LEU A 684 23.52 -3.80 -3.90
N GLY A 685 23.15 -3.95 -2.63
CA GLY A 685 22.95 -5.25 -1.99
C GLY A 685 21.54 -5.83 -2.17
N ASP A 686 21.22 -6.84 -1.33
CA ASP A 686 19.90 -7.47 -1.27
C ASP A 686 18.88 -6.56 -0.56
N GLY A 687 17.59 -6.75 -0.88
CA GLY A 687 16.46 -6.13 -0.17
C GLY A 687 16.35 -4.62 -0.34
N ILE A 688 16.75 -4.09 -1.48
CA ILE A 688 16.58 -2.66 -1.79
C ILE A 688 15.09 -2.35 -1.95
N THR A 689 14.59 -1.49 -1.07
CA THR A 689 13.17 -1.13 -1.04
C THR A 689 12.85 0.02 -2.00
N THR A 690 11.59 0.11 -2.40
CA THR A 690 11.08 1.28 -3.15
C THR A 690 11.23 2.59 -2.37
N ASP A 691 11.26 2.54 -1.03
CA ASP A 691 11.57 3.70 -0.16
C ASP A 691 13.02 4.16 -0.27
N GLN A 692 13.94 3.25 -0.58
CA GLN A 692 15.35 3.59 -0.82
C GLN A 692 15.56 4.13 -2.24
N ILE A 693 14.80 3.62 -3.21
CA ILE A 693 14.87 4.10 -4.61
C ILE A 693 14.19 5.46 -4.74
N SER A 694 12.98 5.59 -4.23
CA SER A 694 12.20 6.83 -4.27
C SER A 694 11.61 7.13 -2.89
N PRO A 695 12.31 7.88 -2.02
CA PRO A 695 11.89 8.14 -0.66
C PRO A 695 10.57 8.94 -0.60
N PRO A 696 9.66 8.63 0.37
CA PRO A 696 8.43 9.41 0.57
C PRO A 696 8.59 10.53 1.60
N GLY A 697 9.58 10.43 2.47
CA GLY A 697 9.74 11.26 3.68
C GLY A 697 10.34 12.63 3.42
N SER A 698 10.87 13.22 4.49
CA SER A 698 11.44 14.57 4.49
C SER A 698 12.60 14.74 3.51
N ILE A 699 12.69 15.93 2.91
CA ILE A 699 13.76 16.32 2.01
C ILE A 699 14.94 16.85 2.83
N HIS A 700 16.08 16.18 2.74
CA HIS A 700 17.29 16.59 3.47
C HIS A 700 17.83 17.91 2.93
N LYS A 701 18.20 18.84 3.82
CA LYS A 701 18.59 20.23 3.50
C LYS A 701 19.77 20.37 2.53
N GLU A 702 20.64 19.37 2.47
CA GLU A 702 21.82 19.37 1.58
C GLU A 702 21.61 18.57 0.30
N SER A 703 20.41 17.98 0.10
CA SER A 703 20.12 17.14 -1.06
C SER A 703 20.02 17.95 -2.36
N PRO A 704 20.18 17.32 -3.52
CA PRO A 704 19.94 17.96 -4.81
C PRO A 704 18.51 18.53 -4.94
N ALA A 705 17.51 17.86 -4.36
CA ALA A 705 16.13 18.36 -4.32
C ALA A 705 16.00 19.62 -3.47
N ALA A 706 16.69 19.69 -2.32
CA ALA A 706 16.71 20.88 -1.49
C ALA A 706 17.33 22.09 -2.21
N ARG A 707 18.44 21.89 -2.95
CA ARG A 707 19.06 22.95 -3.77
C ARG A 707 18.05 23.48 -4.79
N TYR A 708 17.39 22.60 -5.53
CA TYR A 708 16.36 22.98 -6.50
C TYR A 708 15.22 23.79 -5.85
N LEU A 709 14.71 23.34 -4.72
CA LEU A 709 13.63 24.04 -4.00
C LEU A 709 14.08 25.43 -3.52
N MET A 710 15.28 25.56 -2.96
CA MET A 710 15.83 26.86 -2.54
C MET A 710 16.05 27.80 -3.73
N GLU A 711 16.53 27.30 -4.86
CA GLU A 711 16.66 28.06 -6.11
C GLU A 711 15.32 28.60 -6.61
N HIS A 712 14.22 27.90 -6.31
CA HIS A 712 12.84 28.34 -6.59
C HIS A 712 12.20 29.09 -5.41
N GLY A 713 13.00 29.56 -4.44
CA GLY A 713 12.53 30.40 -3.35
C GLY A 713 11.76 29.70 -2.24
N VAL A 714 11.81 28.36 -2.15
CA VAL A 714 11.15 27.60 -1.08
C VAL A 714 12.04 27.55 0.15
N ASP A 715 11.53 28.04 1.29
CA ASP A 715 12.21 27.98 2.59
C ASP A 715 12.38 26.50 3.03
N PRO A 716 13.52 26.10 3.62
CA PRO A 716 13.72 24.75 4.15
C PRO A 716 12.63 24.23 5.10
N LYS A 717 11.96 25.11 5.81
CA LYS A 717 10.81 24.75 6.67
C LYS A 717 9.56 24.37 5.89
N GLU A 718 9.47 24.80 4.62
CA GLU A 718 8.34 24.58 3.73
C GLU A 718 8.65 23.51 2.65
N PHE A 719 9.76 22.77 2.78
CA PHE A 719 10.11 21.71 1.83
C PHE A 719 9.03 20.63 1.74
N ASN A 720 8.29 20.41 2.82
CA ASN A 720 7.34 19.31 2.93
C ASN A 720 8.08 17.96 2.73
N SER A 721 7.47 16.99 2.05
CA SER A 721 8.06 15.67 1.82
C SER A 721 8.21 15.37 0.33
N TYR A 722 9.05 14.40 -0.03
CA TYR A 722 9.09 13.86 -1.39
C TYR A 722 7.71 13.33 -1.82
N GLY A 723 6.97 12.69 -0.91
CA GLY A 723 5.64 12.18 -1.18
C GLY A 723 4.66 13.25 -1.64
N SER A 724 4.67 14.41 -0.98
CA SER A 724 3.80 15.53 -1.35
C SER A 724 4.20 16.22 -2.67
N ARG A 725 5.41 16.01 -3.15
CA ARG A 725 5.95 16.62 -4.39
C ARG A 725 6.05 15.66 -5.58
N ARG A 726 5.41 14.49 -5.49
CA ARG A 726 5.43 13.48 -6.57
C ARG A 726 4.83 13.95 -7.89
N GLY A 727 4.08 15.04 -7.90
CA GLY A 727 3.62 15.71 -9.13
C GLY A 727 4.69 16.56 -9.81
N ASN A 728 5.90 16.65 -9.27
CA ASN A 728 7.01 17.41 -9.86
C ASN A 728 8.18 16.48 -10.16
N ASP A 729 8.41 16.21 -11.43
CA ASP A 729 9.47 15.32 -11.92
C ASP A 729 10.88 15.83 -11.59
N GLU A 730 11.09 17.15 -11.53
CA GLU A 730 12.39 17.75 -11.18
C GLU A 730 12.78 17.47 -9.73
N VAL A 731 11.83 17.56 -8.79
CA VAL A 731 12.05 17.20 -7.38
C VAL A 731 12.26 15.70 -7.26
N MET A 732 11.44 14.90 -7.95
CA MET A 732 11.48 13.45 -7.83
C MET A 732 12.71 12.83 -8.48
N ALA A 733 13.18 13.32 -9.61
CA ALA A 733 14.44 12.90 -10.22
C ALA A 733 15.61 13.14 -9.25
N ARG A 734 15.65 14.33 -8.60
CA ARG A 734 16.66 14.68 -7.60
C ARG A 734 16.52 13.88 -6.30
N GLY A 735 15.32 13.40 -6.00
CA GLY A 735 15.01 12.53 -4.87
C GLY A 735 15.31 11.05 -5.12
N THR A 736 15.53 10.67 -6.37
CA THR A 736 15.83 9.27 -6.72
C THR A 736 17.17 8.84 -6.13
N PHE A 737 17.12 7.75 -5.33
CA PHE A 737 18.25 7.26 -4.52
C PHE A 737 18.77 8.26 -3.47
N ALA A 738 17.95 9.25 -3.07
CA ALA A 738 18.34 10.22 -2.04
C ALA A 738 18.16 9.71 -0.60
N ASN A 739 17.86 8.43 -0.42
CA ASN A 739 17.71 7.84 0.91
C ASN A 739 19.05 7.80 1.65
N MET A 740 19.08 8.35 2.88
CA MET A 740 20.30 8.46 3.70
C MET A 740 20.85 7.12 4.19
N ARG A 741 20.12 6.03 4.02
CA ARG A 741 20.50 4.67 4.48
C ARG A 741 20.84 3.71 3.34
N ILE A 742 20.86 4.18 2.11
CA ILE A 742 21.26 3.35 0.97
C ILE A 742 22.76 3.01 1.08
N ILE A 743 23.11 1.78 0.79
CA ILE A 743 24.49 1.30 0.80
C ILE A 743 24.92 1.05 -0.63
N ASN A 744 25.94 1.77 -1.08
CA ASN A 744 26.50 1.62 -2.41
C ASN A 744 27.89 0.94 -2.34
N LYS A 745 28.02 -0.24 -2.92
CA LYS A 745 29.27 -1.00 -2.94
C LYS A 745 30.39 -0.29 -3.72
N LEU A 746 30.07 0.58 -4.68
CA LEU A 746 31.04 1.45 -5.36
C LEU A 746 31.80 2.38 -4.39
N LEU A 747 31.22 2.64 -3.22
CA LEU A 747 31.83 3.46 -2.16
C LEU A 747 32.34 2.60 -0.98
N ASN A 748 32.74 1.36 -1.22
CA ASN A 748 33.20 0.42 -0.18
C ASN A 748 32.17 0.22 0.95
N GLY A 749 30.87 0.27 0.62
CA GLY A 749 29.79 0.10 1.59
C GLY A 749 29.47 1.33 2.43
N GLU A 750 29.95 2.50 2.03
CA GLU A 750 29.54 3.76 2.69
C GLU A 750 28.03 3.98 2.57
N VAL A 751 27.43 4.43 3.66
CA VAL A 751 25.99 4.67 3.75
C VAL A 751 25.68 6.10 3.31
N GLY A 752 24.68 6.26 2.45
CA GLY A 752 24.20 7.59 2.03
C GLY A 752 23.92 7.70 0.52
N PRO A 753 23.33 8.81 0.09
CA PRO A 753 22.80 9.02 -1.26
C PRO A 753 23.88 9.43 -2.27
N LYS A 754 25.03 8.80 -2.23
CA LYS A 754 26.18 9.14 -3.07
C LYS A 754 26.65 7.97 -3.93
N THR A 755 27.33 8.30 -5.03
CA THR A 755 28.02 7.36 -5.91
C THR A 755 29.33 7.97 -6.41
N ILE A 756 30.09 7.19 -7.17
CA ILE A 756 31.26 7.66 -7.91
C ILE A 756 30.87 7.88 -9.36
N HIS A 757 31.17 9.06 -9.89
CA HIS A 757 31.20 9.28 -11.32
C HIS A 757 32.49 8.65 -11.88
N ILE A 758 32.40 7.49 -12.49
CA ILE A 758 33.53 6.64 -12.85
C ILE A 758 34.58 7.40 -13.72
N PRO A 759 34.15 8.17 -14.76
CA PRO A 759 35.13 8.88 -15.60
C PRO A 759 35.97 9.93 -14.83
N SER A 760 35.36 10.70 -13.91
CA SER A 760 36.08 11.73 -13.16
C SER A 760 36.60 11.25 -11.80
N ARG A 761 36.18 10.07 -11.35
CA ARG A 761 36.44 9.51 -10.01
C ARG A 761 35.97 10.40 -8.84
N GLU A 762 35.07 11.32 -9.12
CA GLU A 762 34.47 12.19 -8.09
C GLU A 762 33.31 11.49 -7.39
N LYS A 763 33.26 11.66 -6.08
CA LYS A 763 32.13 11.23 -5.25
C LYS A 763 31.07 12.32 -5.25
N LEU A 764 29.88 11.99 -5.79
CA LEU A 764 28.77 12.92 -6.01
C LEU A 764 27.47 12.35 -5.42
N TYR A 765 26.47 13.20 -5.25
CA TYR A 765 25.11 12.70 -5.13
C TYR A 765 24.73 11.91 -6.40
N VAL A 766 23.88 10.88 -6.22
CA VAL A 766 23.48 10.00 -7.34
C VAL A 766 22.91 10.82 -8.50
N TYR A 767 22.03 11.79 -8.22
CA TYR A 767 21.48 12.68 -9.22
C TYR A 767 22.57 13.44 -9.98
N ASP A 768 23.51 14.07 -9.27
CA ASP A 768 24.57 14.88 -9.89
C ASP A 768 25.46 14.02 -10.81
N ALA A 769 25.79 12.79 -10.38
CA ALA A 769 26.54 11.84 -11.20
C ALA A 769 25.76 11.41 -12.45
N ALA A 770 24.49 11.07 -12.28
CA ALA A 770 23.60 10.68 -13.37
C ALA A 770 23.46 11.78 -14.42
N MET A 771 23.33 13.04 -14.00
CA MET A 771 23.25 14.17 -14.93
C MET A 771 24.56 14.39 -15.71
N ARG A 772 25.72 14.11 -15.13
CA ARG A 772 27.00 14.13 -15.86
C ARG A 772 27.06 13.07 -16.96
N TYR A 773 26.65 11.82 -16.63
CA TYR A 773 26.55 10.76 -17.64
C TYR A 773 25.60 11.14 -18.78
N LYS A 774 24.41 11.63 -18.42
CA LYS A 774 23.41 12.04 -19.39
C LYS A 774 23.88 13.18 -20.30
N SER A 775 24.56 14.18 -19.74
CA SER A 775 25.13 15.30 -20.50
C SER A 775 26.26 14.86 -21.44
N ALA A 776 26.94 13.77 -21.11
CA ALA A 776 27.97 13.16 -21.94
C ALA A 776 27.37 12.15 -22.98
N GLY A 777 26.05 11.99 -23.04
CA GLY A 777 25.40 11.01 -23.91
C GLY A 777 25.68 9.56 -23.54
N GLN A 778 25.98 9.30 -22.27
CA GLN A 778 26.33 7.97 -21.75
C GLN A 778 25.15 7.36 -21.00
N ASP A 779 24.83 6.11 -21.34
CA ASP A 779 23.82 5.30 -20.65
C ASP A 779 24.37 4.77 -19.32
N THR A 780 23.45 4.46 -18.40
CA THR A 780 23.80 3.86 -17.11
C THR A 780 22.98 2.61 -16.83
N ILE A 781 23.52 1.73 -15.98
CA ILE A 781 22.83 0.56 -15.43
C ILE A 781 22.96 0.54 -13.90
N ILE A 782 22.16 -0.33 -13.28
CA ILE A 782 22.24 -0.63 -11.85
C ILE A 782 22.53 -2.12 -11.67
N LEU A 783 23.47 -2.44 -10.78
CA LEU A 783 23.67 -3.79 -10.25
C LEU A 783 23.00 -3.88 -8.88
N ALA A 784 22.27 -4.96 -8.62
CA ALA A 784 21.55 -5.14 -7.35
C ALA A 784 21.52 -6.61 -6.92
N GLY A 785 21.15 -6.83 -5.67
CA GLY A 785 20.98 -8.15 -5.06
C GLY A 785 19.58 -8.73 -5.22
N ALA A 786 19.18 -9.58 -4.28
CA ALA A 786 17.86 -10.21 -4.25
C ALA A 786 16.77 -9.23 -3.83
N GLU A 787 15.55 -9.50 -4.25
CA GLU A 787 14.32 -8.76 -3.89
C GLU A 787 14.41 -7.24 -4.19
N TYR A 788 14.97 -6.88 -5.33
CA TYR A 788 15.08 -5.47 -5.73
C TYR A 788 13.69 -4.87 -5.97
N GLY A 789 13.42 -3.74 -5.30
CA GLY A 789 12.15 -3.01 -5.40
C GLY A 789 11.05 -3.49 -4.44
N THR A 790 11.40 -4.24 -3.39
CA THR A 790 10.45 -4.66 -2.35
C THR A 790 9.84 -3.46 -1.60
N GLY A 791 8.66 -3.62 -1.04
CA GLY A 791 7.97 -2.58 -0.28
C GLY A 791 6.70 -2.05 -0.94
N SER A 792 6.43 -0.75 -0.81
CA SER A 792 5.24 -0.12 -1.41
C SER A 792 5.34 -0.06 -2.92
N SER A 793 4.20 -0.26 -3.61
CA SER A 793 4.14 -0.04 -5.06
C SER A 793 4.33 1.45 -5.38
N ARG A 794 5.43 1.78 -6.06
CA ARG A 794 5.79 3.16 -6.44
C ARG A 794 6.29 3.22 -7.86
N ASP A 795 5.53 3.90 -8.70
CA ASP A 795 5.91 4.21 -10.08
C ASP A 795 7.17 5.07 -10.15
N TRP A 796 7.34 6.01 -9.23
CA TRP A 796 8.56 6.84 -9.14
C TRP A 796 9.84 6.06 -8.89
N ALA A 797 9.74 4.84 -8.35
CA ALA A 797 10.90 3.95 -8.26
C ALA A 797 11.36 3.42 -9.63
N ALA A 798 10.55 3.59 -10.68
CA ALA A 798 10.91 3.31 -12.08
C ALA A 798 11.05 4.61 -12.91
N LYS A 799 10.12 5.57 -12.74
CA LYS A 799 10.18 6.91 -13.42
C LYS A 799 11.47 7.64 -13.08
N GLY A 800 11.87 7.65 -11.80
CA GLY A 800 13.10 8.31 -11.37
C GLY A 800 14.36 7.74 -12.01
N PRO A 801 14.66 6.46 -11.91
CA PRO A 801 15.79 5.84 -12.62
C PRO A 801 15.77 6.10 -14.13
N MET A 802 14.61 6.04 -14.78
CA MET A 802 14.49 6.37 -16.20
C MET A 802 14.93 7.81 -16.49
N LEU A 803 14.48 8.77 -15.67
CA LEU A 803 14.90 10.18 -15.79
C LEU A 803 16.40 10.37 -15.53
N LEU A 804 17.00 9.54 -14.70
CA LEU A 804 18.45 9.51 -14.44
C LEU A 804 19.26 8.84 -15.58
N GLY A 805 18.60 8.30 -16.60
CA GLY A 805 19.27 7.66 -17.74
C GLY A 805 19.61 6.19 -17.52
N VAL A 806 19.02 5.54 -16.53
CA VAL A 806 19.17 4.10 -16.32
C VAL A 806 18.44 3.34 -17.40
N LYS A 807 19.13 2.45 -18.11
CA LYS A 807 18.61 1.63 -19.21
C LYS A 807 18.31 0.19 -18.79
N ALA A 808 19.03 -0.32 -17.82
CA ALA A 808 18.83 -1.68 -17.33
C ALA A 808 19.12 -1.79 -15.83
N VAL A 809 18.47 -2.73 -15.20
CA VAL A 809 18.78 -3.19 -13.85
C VAL A 809 19.11 -4.68 -13.91
N ILE A 810 20.28 -5.05 -13.39
CA ILE A 810 20.70 -6.45 -13.28
C ILE A 810 20.67 -6.82 -11.80
N SER A 811 19.82 -7.74 -11.41
CA SER A 811 19.63 -8.16 -10.02
C SER A 811 19.58 -9.67 -9.86
N LYS A 812 19.63 -10.18 -8.63
CA LYS A 812 19.39 -11.60 -8.35
C LYS A 812 17.91 -11.95 -8.54
N SER A 813 17.03 -11.08 -8.05
CA SER A 813 15.57 -11.18 -8.20
C SER A 813 14.91 -9.82 -8.04
N PHE A 814 13.71 -9.69 -8.59
CA PHE A 814 12.88 -8.49 -8.49
C PHE A 814 11.62 -8.78 -7.67
N GLU A 815 11.12 -7.74 -7.02
CA GLU A 815 9.74 -7.71 -6.61
C GLU A 815 8.86 -7.51 -7.87
N THR A 816 7.74 -8.23 -7.93
CA THR A 816 6.93 -8.35 -9.16
C THR A 816 6.40 -7.02 -9.67
N ILE A 817 5.77 -6.21 -8.80
CA ILE A 817 5.18 -4.92 -9.18
C ILE A 817 6.28 -3.96 -9.67
N HIS A 818 7.41 -3.93 -8.97
CA HIS A 818 8.51 -3.05 -9.35
C HIS A 818 9.14 -3.46 -10.69
N ARG A 819 9.26 -4.75 -10.96
CA ARG A 819 9.71 -5.26 -12.26
C ARG A 819 8.79 -4.78 -13.40
N SER A 820 7.47 -4.90 -13.22
CA SER A 820 6.48 -4.41 -14.20
C SER A 820 6.58 -2.91 -14.41
N ASN A 821 6.79 -2.14 -13.34
CA ASN A 821 7.00 -0.69 -13.45
C ASN A 821 8.27 -0.34 -14.23
N LEU A 822 9.37 -1.09 -14.06
CA LEU A 822 10.60 -0.89 -14.85
C LEU A 822 10.34 -1.09 -16.35
N VAL A 823 9.66 -2.18 -16.72
CA VAL A 823 9.27 -2.45 -18.10
C VAL A 823 8.33 -1.37 -18.64
N GLY A 824 7.35 -0.97 -17.83
CA GLY A 824 6.40 0.09 -18.14
C GLY A 824 7.06 1.45 -18.41
N MET A 825 8.28 1.66 -17.91
CA MET A 825 9.11 2.85 -18.18
C MET A 825 10.25 2.60 -19.18
N GLY A 826 10.26 1.45 -19.87
CA GLY A 826 11.28 1.12 -20.87
C GLY A 826 12.65 0.77 -20.31
N ILE A 827 12.73 0.37 -19.02
CA ILE A 827 13.96 -0.11 -18.37
C ILE A 827 14.00 -1.63 -18.48
N ILE A 828 15.15 -2.19 -18.87
CA ILE A 828 15.36 -3.63 -19.08
C ILE A 828 15.64 -4.32 -17.73
N PRO A 829 14.77 -5.19 -17.22
CA PRO A 829 15.04 -6.00 -16.04
C PRO A 829 15.78 -7.29 -16.42
N LEU A 830 16.94 -7.53 -15.82
CA LEU A 830 17.76 -8.73 -16.03
C LEU A 830 18.02 -9.43 -14.70
N CYS A 831 17.93 -10.76 -14.68
CA CYS A 831 18.35 -11.55 -13.54
C CYS A 831 19.66 -12.29 -13.81
N PHE A 832 20.58 -12.23 -12.84
CA PHE A 832 21.72 -13.14 -12.80
C PHE A 832 21.25 -14.60 -12.82
N LYS A 833 22.07 -15.50 -13.29
CA LYS A 833 21.81 -16.94 -13.21
C LYS A 833 21.85 -17.42 -11.77
N CYS A 834 21.20 -18.55 -11.51
CA CYS A 834 21.14 -19.13 -10.17
C CYS A 834 22.57 -19.34 -9.61
N GLY A 835 22.83 -18.79 -8.42
CA GLY A 835 24.14 -18.82 -7.78
C GLY A 835 25.12 -17.74 -8.23
N GLU A 836 24.73 -16.90 -9.19
CA GLU A 836 25.54 -15.77 -9.65
C GLU A 836 25.03 -14.43 -9.11
N ASP A 837 25.95 -13.51 -8.90
CA ASP A 837 25.72 -12.09 -8.61
C ASP A 837 26.95 -11.27 -8.99
N ALA A 838 26.90 -9.97 -8.77
CA ALA A 838 28.02 -9.09 -9.09
C ALA A 838 29.32 -9.50 -8.37
N GLU A 839 29.21 -9.99 -7.13
CA GLU A 839 30.36 -10.38 -6.33
C GLU A 839 30.97 -11.70 -6.80
N THR A 840 30.16 -12.74 -7.03
CA THR A 840 30.62 -14.05 -7.54
C THR A 840 31.20 -13.95 -8.95
N LEU A 841 30.70 -13.05 -9.77
CA LEU A 841 31.24 -12.75 -11.09
C LEU A 841 32.46 -11.81 -11.05
N GLY A 842 32.82 -11.30 -9.85
CA GLY A 842 33.92 -10.38 -9.64
C GLY A 842 33.73 -9.03 -10.34
N LEU A 843 32.47 -8.55 -10.39
CA LEU A 843 32.10 -7.24 -10.92
C LEU A 843 32.12 -6.25 -9.75
N ASP A 844 33.01 -5.27 -9.82
CA ASP A 844 33.06 -4.20 -8.78
C ASP A 844 32.21 -2.98 -9.13
N GLY A 845 31.68 -2.91 -10.35
CA GLY A 845 30.85 -1.84 -10.85
C GLY A 845 31.62 -0.69 -11.50
N HIS A 846 32.96 -0.77 -11.60
CA HIS A 846 33.75 0.22 -12.33
C HIS A 846 33.86 -0.07 -13.84
N GLU A 847 33.31 -1.22 -14.26
CA GLU A 847 33.27 -1.62 -15.66
C GLU A 847 32.19 -0.87 -16.45
N HIS A 848 32.34 -0.89 -17.78
CA HIS A 848 31.26 -0.52 -18.70
C HIS A 848 30.59 -1.79 -19.23
N TYR A 849 29.30 -1.73 -19.43
CA TYR A 849 28.49 -2.88 -19.76
C TYR A 849 27.77 -2.72 -21.09
N THR A 850 27.81 -3.74 -21.92
CA THR A 850 27.04 -3.86 -23.15
C THR A 850 26.07 -5.03 -23.03
N ILE A 851 24.78 -4.79 -23.26
CA ILE A 851 23.70 -5.75 -23.21
C ILE A 851 23.19 -5.96 -24.61
N SER A 852 23.36 -7.17 -25.15
CA SER A 852 23.00 -7.49 -26.52
C SER A 852 21.58 -8.06 -26.59
N LEU A 853 20.62 -7.27 -27.06
CA LEU A 853 19.27 -7.73 -27.36
C LEU A 853 19.15 -8.09 -28.86
N PRO A 854 18.20 -8.96 -29.24
CA PRO A 854 17.82 -9.17 -30.62
C PRO A 854 17.47 -7.85 -31.32
N GLN A 855 17.85 -7.74 -32.60
CA GLN A 855 17.58 -6.51 -33.39
C GLN A 855 16.09 -6.27 -33.61
N LYS A 856 15.29 -7.34 -33.66
CA LYS A 856 13.83 -7.24 -33.76
C LYS A 856 13.22 -7.64 -32.44
N ILE A 857 12.34 -6.81 -31.93
CA ILE A 857 11.59 -7.09 -30.71
C ILE A 857 10.76 -8.38 -30.83
N SER A 858 10.23 -8.68 -32.02
CA SER A 858 9.54 -9.95 -32.31
C SER A 858 10.39 -11.20 -32.07
N ASP A 859 11.71 -11.07 -32.04
CA ASP A 859 12.62 -12.19 -31.82
C ASP A 859 12.97 -12.40 -30.34
N ILE A 860 12.56 -11.46 -29.47
CA ILE A 860 12.71 -11.58 -28.02
C ILE A 860 11.72 -12.63 -27.49
N ARG A 861 12.23 -13.53 -26.65
CA ARG A 861 11.43 -14.57 -26.00
C ARG A 861 11.43 -14.37 -24.48
N PRO A 862 10.34 -14.74 -23.80
CA PRO A 862 10.26 -14.73 -22.36
C PRO A 862 11.38 -15.55 -21.72
N GLY A 863 12.00 -14.98 -20.68
CA GLY A 863 13.02 -15.69 -19.93
C GLY A 863 14.26 -16.08 -20.74
N GLN A 864 14.43 -15.51 -21.96
CA GLN A 864 15.59 -15.82 -22.79
C GLN A 864 16.88 -15.34 -22.13
N ASP A 865 17.94 -16.01 -22.48
CA ASP A 865 19.28 -15.64 -22.09
C ASP A 865 19.78 -14.46 -22.93
N VAL A 866 20.35 -13.49 -22.24
CA VAL A 866 20.95 -12.29 -22.81
C VAL A 866 22.40 -12.23 -22.37
N THR A 867 23.29 -12.00 -23.34
CA THR A 867 24.71 -11.85 -23.07
C THR A 867 25.00 -10.42 -22.63
N VAL A 868 25.66 -10.29 -21.48
CA VAL A 868 26.22 -9.05 -20.96
C VAL A 868 27.75 -9.12 -21.05
N THR A 869 28.35 -8.12 -21.68
CA THR A 869 29.81 -8.03 -21.78
C THR A 869 30.31 -6.78 -21.12
N SER A 870 31.45 -6.87 -20.45
CA SER A 870 32.12 -5.71 -19.89
C SER A 870 33.32 -5.29 -20.73
N ASN A 871 33.74 -4.03 -20.61
CA ASN A 871 34.95 -3.51 -21.22
C ASN A 871 36.25 -4.19 -20.71
N THR A 872 36.18 -4.91 -19.59
CA THR A 872 37.29 -5.72 -19.06
C THR A 872 37.43 -7.09 -19.75
N GLY A 873 36.53 -7.38 -20.72
CA GLY A 873 36.51 -8.65 -21.44
C GLY A 873 35.75 -9.76 -20.74
N LYS A 874 35.13 -9.50 -19.59
CA LYS A 874 34.23 -10.46 -18.95
C LYS A 874 32.92 -10.54 -19.74
N SER A 875 32.40 -11.76 -19.91
CA SER A 875 31.10 -12.04 -20.52
C SER A 875 30.32 -12.99 -19.61
N PHE A 876 29.08 -12.67 -19.33
CA PHE A 876 28.20 -13.48 -18.52
C PHE A 876 26.78 -13.45 -19.11
N THR A 877 25.94 -14.36 -18.66
CA THR A 877 24.59 -14.51 -19.17
C THR A 877 23.57 -14.11 -18.10
N CYS A 878 22.64 -13.26 -18.47
CA CYS A 878 21.50 -12.91 -17.63
C CYS A 878 20.20 -13.40 -18.26
N MET A 879 19.21 -13.66 -17.44
CA MET A 879 17.86 -13.97 -17.89
C MET A 879 17.05 -12.68 -18.03
N LEU A 880 16.46 -12.47 -19.20
CA LEU A 880 15.59 -11.32 -19.45
C LEU A 880 14.24 -11.54 -18.74
N ARG A 881 13.81 -10.56 -17.97
CA ARG A 881 12.62 -10.63 -17.12
C ARG A 881 11.43 -9.83 -17.68
N PHE A 882 11.16 -9.97 -18.99
CA PHE A 882 9.85 -9.61 -19.51
C PHE A 882 8.89 -10.78 -19.29
N ASP A 883 7.70 -10.52 -18.76
CA ASP A 883 6.66 -11.55 -18.67
C ASP A 883 5.90 -11.59 -19.99
N THR A 884 6.25 -12.56 -20.79
CA THR A 884 5.71 -12.73 -22.16
C THR A 884 5.27 -14.18 -22.36
N ARG A 885 4.86 -14.86 -21.30
CA ARG A 885 4.50 -16.31 -21.33
C ARG A 885 3.12 -16.59 -21.92
N GLY A 886 2.48 -15.58 -22.54
CA GLY A 886 1.21 -15.71 -23.26
C GLY A 886 1.35 -15.56 -24.76
N LEU A 887 0.25 -15.76 -25.49
CA LEU A 887 0.16 -15.57 -26.96
C LEU A 887 0.26 -14.07 -27.37
N CYS A 888 0.19 -13.15 -26.43
CA CYS A 888 0.29 -11.72 -26.68
C CYS A 888 1.46 -11.12 -25.87
N PRO A 889 2.55 -10.71 -26.47
CA PRO A 889 3.70 -10.13 -25.78
C PRO A 889 3.44 -8.65 -25.41
N VAL A 890 2.50 -8.40 -24.48
CA VAL A 890 2.04 -7.04 -24.12
C VAL A 890 3.20 -6.21 -23.57
N GLU A 891 4.02 -6.76 -22.65
CA GLU A 891 5.17 -6.03 -22.11
C GLU A 891 6.23 -5.72 -23.18
N LEU A 892 6.41 -6.61 -24.18
CA LEU A 892 7.27 -6.30 -25.32
C LEU A 892 6.74 -5.13 -26.15
N ALA A 893 5.41 -5.06 -26.33
CA ALA A 893 4.80 -3.91 -27.01
C ALA A 893 4.99 -2.63 -26.21
N TYR A 894 4.91 -2.69 -24.86
CA TYR A 894 5.21 -1.53 -24.01
C TYR A 894 6.66 -1.08 -24.18
N PHE A 895 7.59 -2.02 -24.12
CA PHE A 895 9.00 -1.74 -24.30
C PHE A 895 9.31 -1.18 -25.70
N ASP A 896 8.72 -1.75 -26.75
CA ASP A 896 8.84 -1.30 -28.15
C ASP A 896 8.39 0.16 -28.33
N HIS A 897 7.36 0.54 -27.61
CA HIS A 897 6.80 1.89 -27.66
C HIS A 897 7.53 2.88 -26.75
N GLY A 898 8.52 2.44 -25.97
CA GLY A 898 9.24 3.25 -25.00
C GLY A 898 8.52 3.44 -23.67
N GLY A 899 7.46 2.67 -23.44
CA GLY A 899 6.68 2.63 -22.21
C GLY A 899 5.19 2.35 -22.44
N ILE A 900 4.49 1.96 -21.35
CA ILE A 900 3.09 1.58 -21.41
C ILE A 900 2.18 2.75 -21.80
N LEU A 901 2.43 3.96 -21.28
CA LEU A 901 1.58 5.12 -21.55
C LEU A 901 1.72 5.60 -22.99
N GLN A 902 2.94 5.56 -23.56
CA GLN A 902 3.19 5.85 -24.97
C GLN A 902 2.49 4.83 -25.88
N TYR A 903 2.48 3.55 -25.49
CA TYR A 903 1.73 2.51 -26.18
C TYR A 903 0.22 2.81 -26.16
N VAL A 904 -0.33 3.20 -25.02
CA VAL A 904 -1.75 3.53 -24.87
C VAL A 904 -2.14 4.71 -25.75
N ILE A 905 -1.38 5.82 -25.75
CA ILE A 905 -1.64 6.98 -26.63
C ILE A 905 -1.71 6.56 -28.10
N ARG A 906 -0.70 5.82 -28.57
CA ARG A 906 -0.65 5.40 -29.99
C ARG A 906 -1.81 4.49 -30.36
N ASN A 907 -2.24 3.60 -29.45
CA ASN A 907 -3.37 2.73 -29.69
C ASN A 907 -4.70 3.49 -29.74
N LEU A 908 -4.93 4.46 -28.85
CA LEU A 908 -6.12 5.28 -28.87
C LEU A 908 -6.23 6.08 -30.17
N ILE A 909 -5.12 6.62 -30.68
CA ILE A 909 -5.07 7.32 -31.97
C ILE A 909 -5.38 6.35 -33.13
N LYS A 910 -4.78 5.15 -33.13
CA LYS A 910 -5.05 4.13 -34.17
C LYS A 910 -6.50 3.69 -34.19
N GLN A 911 -7.12 3.43 -33.03
CA GLN A 911 -8.52 3.01 -32.93
C GLN A 911 -9.50 4.07 -33.47
N LYS A 912 -9.19 5.37 -33.29
CA LYS A 912 -10.01 6.46 -33.81
C LYS A 912 -9.92 6.57 -35.32
N ASN A 913 -8.75 6.31 -35.91
CA ASN A 913 -8.52 6.36 -37.36
C ASN A 913 -9.11 5.16 -38.11
N THR A 914 -9.50 4.09 -37.37
CA THR A 914 -10.08 2.86 -37.96
C THR A 914 -11.62 2.83 -37.84
N LYS A 915 -12.23 3.72 -37.06
CA LYS A 915 -13.68 3.97 -36.99
C LYS A 915 -14.08 5.11 -37.93
#